data_94edfe797c61f73fb777153a9f86173c
#
_entry.id   94edfe797c61f73fb777153a9f86173c
#
_cell.length_a   1.000
_cell.length_b   1.000
_cell.length_c   1.000
_cell.angle_alpha   90.00
_cell.angle_beta   90.00
_cell.angle_gamma   90.00
#
_symmetry.space_group_name_H-M   'P 1'
#
loop_
_entity.id
_entity.type
_entity.pdbx_description
1 polymer ?
#
loop_
_entity_poly.entity_id
_entity_poly.type
_entity_poly.pdbx_seq_one_letter_code
_entity_poly.pdbx_strand_id
1 'polypeptide(L)'
;KKEFKKNYDRSDTEVIGIACGHNDVHCLDVDLKVLKTAQEQVDWWNEYYSFLKDNIYEFDEKFVIYKTKNAGYHILYKSKSKDGNTKLAKLKDHKEQILETRGVGGYFALYDNPNNKSRNYLDIDYISDEDRQILMALSKSYNYQEPIAEVIPAKVRKEFNGSRLSCWDDYNNKHNVWELIAPTFDYIKEQKDRLVVRRKGASSEHSGYIYKDTGLLYLFSSGTSFNQQKGYSPFAVYAHLNHRDDFTSASKDLYAKGYGERIVKTPKFDNIYDDKNEVIEIKDEIKEVIFPLEIFPEMVQKYILQCNLTLNASVDYMGSAMLFVTSVIIGNSHRVEVTTGWSDAANVWLSLVGEAGIGKTHSISLITDPLEKANTREIKKYIKLDREWDQYSALDKKEQALVPEVRKPSKSQFIANDITLEALLELHDENPNGVGILKDELAGFFKSMNQYREGGDKEHWLSSWSNKSINLNRKTAKSAFVERAYMPILGGIQPSIMDQFQTEENMENGFLDRVLFCYPELKVQYMSDKVMKPEQMQWFSDYIIKFYDDTKKTIKYSNEGEIVPVIAKYTKEADIERKRIDRETVDLQNSDNLSAYMKSMLPKQKNYVSRFALLIQALTCLEDPKQSITEITKSSILKAEILSKYFIEMARKIKIKSAERKSLKDMINPSKSNYENFVGIYGLDPDFNRTELSKYLNVTRMTILRWIAKQPKTAKND
;
A
#
# COMPACT_ATOMS: atom_id res chain seq x y z
N LYS A 1 24.38 -32.60 -37.40
CA LYS A 1 25.82 -32.25 -37.41
C LYS A 1 26.48 -32.32 -38.81
N LYS A 2 26.19 -33.34 -39.64
CA LYS A 2 26.78 -33.45 -40.99
C LYS A 2 26.20 -32.40 -41.97
N GLU A 3 24.93 -32.11 -41.91
CA GLU A 3 24.29 -31.08 -42.73
C GLU A 3 24.71 -29.66 -42.31
N PHE A 4 24.91 -29.44 -41.01
CA PHE A 4 25.36 -28.16 -40.44
C PHE A 4 26.79 -27.84 -40.95
N LYS A 5 27.72 -28.80 -40.93
CA LYS A 5 29.06 -28.61 -41.46
C LYS A 5 29.07 -28.27 -42.98
N LYS A 6 28.20 -28.91 -43.76
CA LYS A 6 28.13 -28.71 -45.22
C LYS A 6 27.64 -27.34 -45.64
N ASN A 7 26.83 -26.68 -44.79
CA ASN A 7 26.29 -25.32 -45.03
C ASN A 7 27.10 -24.21 -44.35
N TYR A 8 28.01 -24.57 -43.43
CA TYR A 8 28.83 -23.61 -42.65
C TYR A 8 30.14 -23.25 -43.37
N ASP A 9 30.63 -24.12 -44.23
CA ASP A 9 31.91 -23.93 -45.00
C ASP A 9 31.74 -23.02 -46.24
N ARG A 10 30.62 -22.28 -46.35
CA ARG A 10 30.45 -21.28 -47.42
C ARG A 10 31.05 -19.96 -46.99
N SER A 11 32.05 -19.51 -47.75
CA SER A 11 32.80 -18.26 -47.50
C SER A 11 31.97 -16.97 -47.58
N ASP A 12 30.66 -17.08 -47.87
CA ASP A 12 29.69 -15.99 -48.03
C ASP A 12 28.62 -15.91 -46.92
N THR A 13 28.72 -16.69 -45.86
CA THR A 13 27.74 -16.70 -44.78
C THR A 13 28.08 -15.63 -43.73
N GLU A 14 27.43 -14.49 -43.81
CA GLU A 14 27.61 -13.39 -42.85
C GLU A 14 26.83 -13.56 -41.53
N VAL A 15 25.78 -14.39 -41.47
CA VAL A 15 24.84 -14.50 -40.36
C VAL A 15 24.34 -15.94 -40.19
N ILE A 16 24.30 -16.42 -38.95
CA ILE A 16 23.71 -17.71 -38.59
C ILE A 16 22.46 -17.48 -37.73
N GLY A 17 21.34 -18.07 -38.11
CA GLY A 17 20.15 -18.12 -37.29
C GLY A 17 20.21 -19.20 -36.23
N ILE A 18 20.08 -18.88 -34.97
CA ILE A 18 20.01 -19.81 -33.85
C ILE A 18 18.57 -20.00 -33.43
N ALA A 19 18.07 -21.23 -33.48
CA ALA A 19 16.72 -21.57 -33.03
C ALA A 19 16.68 -21.61 -31.48
N CYS A 20 15.83 -20.79 -30.90
CA CYS A 20 15.60 -20.77 -29.45
C CYS A 20 14.74 -21.96 -28.99
N GLY A 21 14.93 -22.38 -27.74
CA GLY A 21 14.34 -23.58 -27.16
C GLY A 21 15.06 -24.87 -27.56
N HIS A 22 15.96 -24.84 -28.56
CA HIS A 22 16.84 -25.97 -28.87
C HIS A 22 18.03 -25.95 -27.89
N ASN A 23 18.30 -27.06 -27.22
CA ASN A 23 19.24 -27.11 -26.08
C ASN A 23 18.98 -26.05 -24.99
N ASP A 24 17.70 -25.71 -24.80
CA ASP A 24 17.22 -24.77 -23.80
C ASP A 24 17.80 -23.34 -23.92
N VAL A 25 18.34 -22.97 -25.08
CA VAL A 25 18.88 -21.62 -25.33
C VAL A 25 17.73 -20.63 -25.57
N HIS A 26 17.76 -19.54 -24.85
CA HIS A 26 16.86 -18.40 -24.97
C HIS A 26 17.64 -17.12 -25.20
N CYS A 27 16.96 -16.09 -25.75
CA CYS A 27 17.55 -14.79 -25.98
C CYS A 27 16.57 -13.70 -25.51
N LEU A 28 17.10 -12.73 -24.79
CA LEU A 28 16.44 -11.42 -24.63
C LEU A 28 17.02 -10.50 -25.71
N ASP A 29 16.18 -10.06 -26.60
CA ASP A 29 16.49 -9.21 -27.75
C ASP A 29 16.22 -7.74 -27.36
N VAL A 30 17.28 -6.94 -27.40
CA VAL A 30 17.27 -5.49 -27.12
C VAL A 30 17.42 -4.73 -28.42
N ASP A 31 16.35 -4.18 -28.96
CA ASP A 31 16.34 -3.51 -30.27
C ASP A 31 16.40 -1.99 -30.13
N LEU A 32 17.60 -1.44 -30.13
CA LEU A 32 17.84 0.00 -29.96
C LEU A 32 17.62 0.82 -31.23
N LYS A 33 17.32 0.19 -32.41
CA LYS A 33 17.01 0.95 -33.64
C LYS A 33 15.77 1.83 -33.48
N VAL A 34 14.91 1.55 -32.48
CA VAL A 34 13.75 2.39 -32.16
C VAL A 34 14.14 3.78 -31.65
N LEU A 35 15.38 3.96 -31.16
CA LEU A 35 15.91 5.25 -30.71
C LEU A 35 16.56 5.99 -31.87
N LYS A 36 16.39 7.32 -31.92
CA LYS A 36 16.69 8.13 -33.09
C LYS A 36 18.16 8.43 -33.26
N THR A 37 18.93 8.53 -32.19
CA THR A 37 20.34 8.91 -32.24
C THR A 37 21.25 7.85 -31.62
N ALA A 38 22.50 7.77 -32.08
CA ALA A 38 23.50 6.86 -31.51
C ALA A 38 23.80 7.17 -30.03
N GLN A 39 23.70 8.43 -29.62
CA GLN A 39 23.90 8.80 -28.20
C GLN A 39 22.76 8.27 -27.33
N GLU A 40 21.49 8.43 -27.76
CA GLU A 40 20.32 7.87 -27.06
C GLU A 40 20.43 6.35 -26.90
N GLN A 41 20.91 5.65 -27.92
CA GLN A 41 21.12 4.19 -27.91
C GLN A 41 22.18 3.77 -26.87
N VAL A 42 23.29 4.51 -26.81
CA VAL A 42 24.35 4.25 -25.81
C VAL A 42 23.88 4.56 -24.41
N ASP A 43 23.23 5.69 -24.20
CA ASP A 43 22.76 6.12 -22.90
C ASP A 43 21.69 5.15 -22.36
N TRP A 44 20.72 4.77 -23.18
CA TRP A 44 19.69 3.82 -22.82
C TRP A 44 20.26 2.43 -22.51
N TRP A 45 21.20 1.94 -23.31
CA TRP A 45 21.86 0.67 -23.03
C TRP A 45 22.62 0.69 -21.72
N ASN A 46 23.40 1.72 -21.46
CA ASN A 46 24.19 1.83 -20.24
C ASN A 46 23.30 1.88 -18.98
N GLU A 47 22.18 2.59 -19.08
CA GLU A 47 21.19 2.62 -18.00
C GLU A 47 20.58 1.24 -17.77
N TYR A 48 20.07 0.60 -18.81
CA TYR A 48 19.43 -0.71 -18.74
C TYR A 48 20.40 -1.78 -18.27
N TYR A 49 21.61 -1.81 -18.80
CA TYR A 49 22.67 -2.75 -18.39
C TYR A 49 23.06 -2.57 -16.92
N SER A 50 23.26 -1.35 -16.46
CA SER A 50 23.52 -1.07 -15.04
C SER A 50 22.37 -1.53 -14.17
N PHE A 51 21.12 -1.28 -14.61
CA PHE A 51 19.94 -1.71 -13.88
C PHE A 51 19.83 -3.24 -13.73
N LEU A 52 20.18 -3.99 -14.78
CA LEU A 52 20.24 -5.46 -14.70
C LEU A 52 21.33 -5.93 -13.72
N LYS A 53 22.52 -5.33 -13.77
CA LYS A 53 23.65 -5.68 -12.88
C LYS A 53 23.35 -5.37 -11.41
N ASP A 54 22.66 -4.31 -11.14
CA ASP A 54 22.31 -3.88 -9.77
C ASP A 54 21.25 -4.79 -9.13
N ASN A 55 20.49 -5.54 -9.95
CA ASN A 55 19.37 -6.34 -9.48
C ASN A 55 19.53 -7.85 -9.69
N ILE A 56 20.48 -8.30 -10.51
CA ILE A 56 20.79 -9.74 -10.72
C ILE A 56 22.22 -9.99 -10.30
N TYR A 57 22.39 -10.75 -9.23
CA TYR A 57 23.69 -11.12 -8.71
C TYR A 57 24.51 -11.89 -9.76
N GLU A 58 25.79 -11.54 -9.93
CA GLU A 58 26.70 -12.14 -10.93
C GLU A 58 26.15 -12.08 -12.37
N PHE A 59 25.51 -10.98 -12.76
CA PHE A 59 24.86 -10.82 -14.07
C PHE A 59 25.81 -11.14 -15.24
N ASP A 60 27.02 -10.59 -15.24
CA ASP A 60 28.01 -10.78 -16.32
C ASP A 60 28.56 -12.22 -16.39
N GLU A 61 28.46 -12.96 -15.30
CA GLU A 61 28.89 -14.36 -15.23
C GLU A 61 27.79 -15.31 -15.68
N LYS A 62 26.53 -14.95 -15.49
CA LYS A 62 25.35 -15.77 -15.83
C LYS A 62 24.90 -15.60 -17.29
N PHE A 63 25.10 -14.42 -17.87
CA PHE A 63 24.59 -14.10 -19.20
C PHE A 63 25.71 -13.86 -20.21
N VAL A 64 25.47 -14.29 -21.46
CA VAL A 64 26.36 -13.96 -22.59
C VAL A 64 25.71 -12.82 -23.38
N ILE A 65 26.41 -11.70 -23.46
CA ILE A 65 25.90 -10.48 -24.10
C ILE A 65 26.74 -10.16 -25.31
N TYR A 66 26.09 -9.85 -26.43
CA TYR A 66 26.81 -9.34 -27.59
C TYR A 66 26.00 -8.29 -28.34
N LYS A 67 26.71 -7.37 -29.01
CA LYS A 67 26.14 -6.29 -29.79
C LYS A 67 25.75 -6.78 -31.16
N THR A 68 24.53 -6.48 -31.60
CA THR A 68 24.03 -6.81 -32.94
C THR A 68 24.52 -5.83 -34.00
N LYS A 69 24.36 -6.18 -35.29
CA LYS A 69 24.76 -5.31 -36.41
C LYS A 69 24.00 -3.97 -36.44
N ASN A 70 22.78 -3.94 -35.92
CA ASN A 70 21.88 -2.79 -35.96
C ASN A 70 21.80 -2.05 -34.62
N ALA A 71 22.92 -1.91 -33.91
CA ALA A 71 23.07 -1.18 -32.66
C ALA A 71 22.32 -1.75 -31.44
N GLY A 72 21.64 -2.89 -31.54
CA GLY A 72 21.00 -3.58 -30.42
C GLY A 72 21.90 -4.53 -29.68
N TYR A 73 21.34 -5.28 -28.73
CA TYR A 73 22.06 -6.32 -27.97
C TYR A 73 21.21 -7.57 -27.83
N HIS A 74 21.89 -8.72 -27.81
CA HIS A 74 21.31 -10.00 -27.42
C HIS A 74 21.90 -10.43 -26.08
N ILE A 75 21.04 -10.79 -25.13
CA ILE A 75 21.41 -11.34 -23.82
C ILE A 75 20.97 -12.81 -23.84
N LEU A 76 21.97 -13.72 -23.88
CA LEU A 76 21.74 -15.14 -24.04
C LEU A 76 21.87 -15.89 -22.73
N TYR A 77 21.01 -16.89 -22.53
CA TYR A 77 20.97 -17.75 -21.35
C TYR A 77 20.31 -19.09 -21.68
N LYS A 78 20.48 -20.10 -20.83
CA LYS A 78 19.71 -21.33 -20.89
C LYS A 78 18.63 -21.35 -19.81
N SER A 79 17.44 -21.83 -20.18
CA SER A 79 16.34 -22.05 -19.26
C SER A 79 15.48 -23.23 -19.70
N LYS A 80 15.01 -24.02 -18.74
CA LYS A 80 14.07 -25.13 -19.00
C LYS A 80 12.64 -24.67 -19.27
N SER A 81 12.38 -23.36 -19.21
CA SER A 81 11.09 -22.78 -19.58
C SER A 81 10.69 -23.17 -21.02
N LYS A 82 9.42 -23.42 -21.22
CA LYS A 82 8.82 -23.69 -22.54
C LYS A 82 8.17 -22.45 -23.14
N ASP A 83 8.45 -21.26 -22.60
CA ASP A 83 7.88 -20.02 -23.08
C ASP A 83 8.36 -19.70 -24.51
N GLY A 84 7.44 -19.21 -25.33
CA GLY A 84 7.72 -18.71 -26.69
C GLY A 84 8.24 -17.26 -26.67
N ASN A 85 8.09 -16.60 -27.82
CA ASN A 85 8.42 -15.17 -27.94
C ASN A 85 7.45 -14.32 -27.14
N THR A 86 7.96 -13.41 -26.31
CA THR A 86 7.15 -12.52 -25.50
C THR A 86 7.62 -11.08 -25.67
N LYS A 87 6.71 -10.20 -25.98
CA LYS A 87 6.93 -8.74 -25.99
C LYS A 87 6.99 -8.23 -24.57
N LEU A 88 8.09 -7.59 -24.16
CA LEU A 88 8.31 -7.15 -22.80
C LEU A 88 8.15 -5.66 -22.61
N ALA A 89 8.76 -4.86 -23.49
CA ALA A 89 8.70 -3.41 -23.36
C ALA A 89 8.64 -2.71 -24.71
N LYS A 90 7.85 -1.62 -24.73
CA LYS A 90 7.68 -0.69 -25.83
C LYS A 90 7.82 0.73 -25.27
N LEU A 91 8.53 1.60 -25.96
CA LEU A 91 8.65 3.00 -25.58
C LEU A 91 7.42 3.81 -26.00
N LYS A 92 7.20 4.95 -25.33
CA LYS A 92 6.15 5.90 -25.66
C LYS A 92 6.30 6.35 -27.13
N ASP A 93 5.19 6.41 -27.84
CA ASP A 93 5.10 6.88 -29.23
C ASP A 93 5.85 6.02 -30.28
N HIS A 94 6.32 4.82 -29.91
CA HIS A 94 6.96 3.88 -30.82
C HIS A 94 6.05 2.70 -31.16
N LYS A 95 6.12 2.21 -32.43
CA LYS A 95 5.34 1.05 -32.87
C LYS A 95 6.04 -0.27 -32.57
N GLU A 96 7.36 -0.30 -32.56
CA GLU A 96 8.19 -1.48 -32.35
C GLU A 96 8.55 -1.69 -30.89
N GLN A 97 8.84 -2.95 -30.51
CA GLN A 97 9.29 -3.28 -29.17
C GLN A 97 10.77 -2.92 -29.02
N ILE A 98 11.15 -2.41 -27.85
CA ILE A 98 12.57 -2.24 -27.51
C ILE A 98 13.12 -3.47 -26.79
N LEU A 99 12.28 -4.24 -26.10
CA LEU A 99 12.65 -5.47 -25.40
C LEU A 99 11.65 -6.58 -25.75
N GLU A 100 12.17 -7.72 -26.21
CA GLU A 100 11.36 -8.93 -26.41
C GLU A 100 12.19 -10.19 -26.15
N THR A 101 11.53 -11.29 -25.76
CA THR A 101 12.21 -12.58 -25.66
C THR A 101 12.11 -13.36 -26.97
N ARG A 102 13.14 -14.12 -27.29
CA ARG A 102 13.13 -15.19 -28.28
C ARG A 102 13.20 -16.52 -27.52
N GLY A 103 12.06 -17.16 -27.36
CA GLY A 103 11.89 -18.44 -26.67
C GLY A 103 11.62 -19.59 -27.65
N VAL A 104 10.96 -20.65 -27.17
CA VAL A 104 10.65 -21.84 -27.97
C VAL A 104 9.91 -21.47 -29.24
N GLY A 105 10.45 -21.88 -30.40
CA GLY A 105 9.91 -21.55 -31.73
C GLY A 105 10.37 -20.20 -32.28
N GLY A 106 11.13 -19.42 -31.52
CA GLY A 106 11.80 -18.20 -31.98
C GLY A 106 13.20 -18.47 -32.53
N TYR A 107 13.83 -17.44 -33.07
CA TYR A 107 15.23 -17.47 -33.46
C TYR A 107 15.87 -16.09 -33.27
N PHE A 108 17.18 -16.04 -33.16
CA PHE A 108 17.98 -14.83 -33.21
C PHE A 108 19.16 -14.99 -34.17
N ALA A 109 19.64 -13.87 -34.68
CA ALA A 109 20.79 -13.85 -35.56
C ALA A 109 22.10 -13.77 -34.78
N LEU A 110 23.02 -14.70 -35.01
CA LEU A 110 24.36 -14.69 -34.48
C LEU A 110 25.34 -14.14 -35.51
N TYR A 111 26.06 -13.08 -35.15
CA TYR A 111 27.08 -12.46 -35.98
C TYR A 111 28.47 -12.84 -35.45
N ASP A 112 29.35 -13.28 -36.30
CA ASP A 112 30.73 -13.58 -35.89
C ASP A 112 31.56 -12.29 -35.81
N ASN A 113 31.54 -11.66 -34.65
CA ASN A 113 32.38 -10.50 -34.34
C ASN A 113 33.01 -10.68 -32.95
N PRO A 114 34.29 -11.06 -32.86
CA PRO A 114 34.95 -11.35 -31.60
C PRO A 114 35.04 -10.16 -30.64
N ASN A 115 34.96 -8.93 -31.16
CA ASN A 115 35.05 -7.69 -30.35
C ASN A 115 33.73 -7.22 -29.78
N ASN A 116 32.60 -7.88 -30.10
CA ASN A 116 31.26 -7.43 -29.72
C ASN A 116 30.57 -8.36 -28.71
N LYS A 117 31.29 -9.30 -28.09
CA LYS A 117 30.72 -10.23 -27.11
C LYS A 117 31.42 -10.14 -25.76
N SER A 118 30.64 -10.32 -24.69
CA SER A 118 31.15 -10.32 -23.31
C SER A 118 31.87 -11.63 -22.98
N ARG A 119 31.40 -12.79 -23.50
CA ARG A 119 31.88 -14.13 -23.24
C ARG A 119 31.74 -15.01 -24.49
N ASN A 120 32.30 -16.24 -24.47
CA ASN A 120 32.14 -17.18 -25.56
C ASN A 120 30.67 -17.69 -25.61
N TYR A 121 30.13 -17.90 -26.80
CA TYR A 121 28.77 -18.46 -27.00
C TYR A 121 28.65 -19.91 -26.46
N LEU A 122 29.76 -20.63 -26.32
CA LEU A 122 29.79 -21.97 -25.75
C LEU A 122 29.61 -21.94 -24.21
N ASP A 123 29.84 -20.78 -23.61
CA ASP A 123 29.75 -20.57 -22.16
C ASP A 123 28.34 -20.11 -21.73
N ILE A 124 27.32 -20.33 -22.55
CA ILE A 124 25.92 -20.04 -22.15
C ILE A 124 25.49 -21.10 -21.14
N ASP A 125 25.23 -20.66 -19.92
CA ASP A 125 24.83 -21.49 -18.80
C ASP A 125 23.34 -21.42 -18.47
N TYR A 126 22.86 -22.36 -17.65
CA TYR A 126 21.52 -22.31 -17.09
C TYR A 126 21.45 -21.24 -16.00
N ILE A 127 20.48 -20.36 -16.12
CA ILE A 127 20.09 -19.46 -15.04
C ILE A 127 19.01 -20.10 -14.17
N SER A 128 18.89 -19.64 -12.93
CA SER A 128 17.79 -20.04 -12.04
C SER A 128 16.44 -19.53 -12.56
N ASP A 129 15.35 -20.17 -12.17
CA ASP A 129 14.01 -19.68 -12.48
C ASP A 129 13.75 -18.31 -11.82
N GLU A 130 14.37 -18.04 -10.67
CA GLU A 130 14.34 -16.76 -9.98
C GLU A 130 15.04 -15.66 -10.78
N ASP A 131 16.29 -15.88 -11.21
CA ASP A 131 17.02 -14.92 -12.05
C ASP A 131 16.25 -14.63 -13.35
N ARG A 132 15.64 -15.66 -13.94
CA ARG A 132 14.81 -15.50 -15.12
C ARG A 132 13.58 -14.64 -14.85
N GLN A 133 12.86 -14.87 -13.75
CA GLN A 133 11.70 -14.06 -13.36
C GLN A 133 12.10 -12.62 -13.09
N ILE A 134 13.22 -12.39 -12.42
CA ILE A 134 13.78 -11.05 -12.19
C ILE A 134 14.10 -10.39 -13.53
N LEU A 135 14.83 -11.05 -14.44
CA LEU A 135 15.14 -10.54 -15.77
C LEU A 135 13.88 -10.10 -16.53
N MET A 136 12.82 -10.95 -16.49
CA MET A 136 11.55 -10.64 -17.16
C MET A 136 10.81 -9.47 -16.50
N ALA A 137 10.81 -9.40 -15.17
CA ALA A 137 10.16 -8.33 -14.43
C ALA A 137 10.86 -6.99 -14.65
N LEU A 138 12.20 -6.96 -14.57
CA LEU A 138 13.00 -5.76 -14.84
C LEU A 138 12.82 -5.28 -16.28
N SER A 139 12.81 -6.20 -17.25
CA SER A 139 12.59 -5.84 -18.66
C SER A 139 11.17 -5.28 -18.89
N LYS A 140 10.15 -5.85 -18.25
CA LYS A 140 8.76 -5.35 -18.33
C LYS A 140 8.58 -3.98 -17.69
N SER A 141 9.41 -3.60 -16.71
CA SER A 141 9.32 -2.28 -16.06
C SER A 141 9.66 -1.13 -17.03
N TYR A 142 10.38 -1.41 -18.10
CA TYR A 142 10.66 -0.45 -19.18
C TYR A 142 9.50 -0.30 -20.18
N ASN A 143 8.45 -1.12 -20.04
CA ASN A 143 7.28 -0.99 -20.93
C ASN A 143 6.52 0.28 -20.58
N TYR A 144 6.38 1.18 -21.56
CA TYR A 144 5.47 2.30 -21.44
C TYR A 144 4.04 1.75 -21.29
N GLN A 145 3.52 1.90 -20.10
CA GLN A 145 2.10 1.70 -19.84
C GLN A 145 1.44 3.07 -19.98
N GLU A 146 0.55 3.19 -20.98
CA GLU A 146 -0.43 4.27 -20.90
C GLU A 146 -1.09 4.13 -19.53
N PRO A 147 -1.24 5.25 -18.75
CA PRO A 147 -1.97 5.18 -17.51
C PRO A 147 -3.31 4.51 -17.81
N ILE A 148 -3.54 3.34 -17.23
CA ILE A 148 -4.79 2.61 -17.37
C ILE A 148 -5.83 3.56 -16.76
N ALA A 149 -6.57 4.24 -17.62
CA ALA A 149 -7.83 4.83 -17.21
C ALA A 149 -8.64 3.63 -16.71
N GLU A 150 -8.84 3.55 -15.40
CA GLU A 150 -9.75 2.58 -14.83
C GLU A 150 -11.01 2.64 -15.67
N VAL A 151 -11.44 1.49 -16.20
CA VAL A 151 -12.75 1.35 -16.81
C VAL A 151 -13.72 1.50 -15.65
N ILE A 152 -14.04 2.73 -15.33
CA ILE A 152 -15.16 3.05 -14.45
C ILE A 152 -16.38 2.69 -15.27
N PRO A 153 -17.14 1.63 -14.94
CA PRO A 153 -18.38 1.36 -15.63
C PRO A 153 -19.21 2.64 -15.54
N ALA A 154 -19.73 3.09 -16.66
CA ALA A 154 -20.57 4.27 -16.73
C ALA A 154 -21.68 4.11 -15.68
N LYS A 155 -21.66 4.93 -14.64
CA LYS A 155 -22.71 4.93 -13.61
C LYS A 155 -24.02 5.24 -14.35
N VAL A 156 -24.95 4.28 -14.30
CA VAL A 156 -26.35 4.52 -14.68
C VAL A 156 -26.78 5.81 -13.98
N ARG A 157 -27.36 6.75 -14.75
CA ARG A 157 -27.90 8.00 -14.20
C ARG A 157 -28.79 7.67 -12.99
N LYS A 158 -28.29 7.91 -11.77
CA LYS A 158 -29.15 8.04 -10.60
C LYS A 158 -29.76 9.43 -10.68
N GLU A 159 -31.07 9.51 -10.52
CA GLU A 159 -31.71 10.79 -10.28
C GLU A 159 -30.99 11.47 -9.12
N PHE A 160 -30.56 12.70 -9.36
CA PHE A 160 -29.81 13.49 -8.39
C PHE A 160 -30.73 13.88 -7.24
N ASN A 161 -30.56 13.25 -6.09
CA ASN A 161 -31.27 13.59 -4.83
C ASN A 161 -30.41 14.44 -3.89
N GLY A 162 -29.41 15.15 -4.39
CA GLY A 162 -28.54 16.03 -3.61
C GLY A 162 -28.97 17.50 -3.70
N SER A 163 -28.66 18.24 -2.67
CA SER A 163 -29.07 19.65 -2.55
C SER A 163 -28.29 20.64 -3.42
N ARG A 164 -27.34 20.22 -4.25
CA ARG A 164 -26.49 21.08 -5.10
C ARG A 164 -26.03 20.39 -6.39
N LEU A 165 -26.06 21.13 -7.50
CA LEU A 165 -25.72 20.66 -8.83
C LEU A 165 -24.21 20.92 -9.12
N SER A 166 -23.41 19.87 -9.43
CA SER A 166 -22.02 20.02 -9.83
C SER A 166 -21.91 20.65 -11.23
N CYS A 167 -20.75 21.25 -11.57
CA CYS A 167 -20.56 21.84 -12.91
C CYS A 167 -20.60 20.78 -14.02
N TRP A 168 -20.14 19.57 -13.78
CA TRP A 168 -20.17 18.47 -14.76
C TRP A 168 -21.58 17.89 -14.93
N ASP A 169 -22.37 17.77 -13.85
CA ASP A 169 -23.76 17.32 -13.94
C ASP A 169 -24.61 18.37 -14.65
N ASP A 170 -24.42 19.65 -14.34
CA ASP A 170 -25.10 20.76 -15.01
C ASP A 170 -24.75 20.81 -16.50
N TYR A 171 -23.47 20.62 -16.83
CA TYR A 171 -23.02 20.57 -18.22
C TYR A 171 -23.59 19.36 -18.98
N ASN A 172 -23.54 18.17 -18.37
CA ASN A 172 -24.10 16.94 -18.93
C ASN A 172 -25.64 17.02 -19.12
N ASN A 173 -26.34 17.79 -18.30
CA ASN A 173 -27.79 18.00 -18.42
C ASN A 173 -28.15 19.00 -19.51
N LYS A 174 -27.30 20.00 -19.78
CA LYS A 174 -27.54 21.08 -20.73
C LYS A 174 -27.03 20.78 -22.15
N HIS A 175 -26.09 19.83 -22.30
CA HIS A 175 -25.46 19.52 -23.56
C HIS A 175 -25.59 18.03 -23.91
N ASN A 176 -25.66 17.73 -25.20
CA ASN A 176 -25.55 16.37 -25.69
C ASN A 176 -24.22 16.16 -26.44
N VAL A 177 -23.77 14.90 -26.50
CA VAL A 177 -22.50 14.56 -27.11
C VAL A 177 -22.45 14.90 -28.58
N TRP A 178 -23.57 14.73 -29.30
CA TRP A 178 -23.61 15.01 -30.74
C TRP A 178 -23.26 16.47 -31.08
N GLU A 179 -23.80 17.43 -30.32
CA GLU A 179 -23.49 18.85 -30.52
C GLU A 179 -21.99 19.14 -30.41
N LEU A 180 -21.31 18.44 -29.52
CA LEU A 180 -19.88 18.66 -29.26
C LEU A 180 -18.98 18.02 -30.33
N ILE A 181 -19.36 16.90 -30.95
CA ILE A 181 -18.56 16.18 -31.94
C ILE A 181 -18.96 16.47 -33.38
N ALA A 182 -20.12 17.05 -33.66
CA ALA A 182 -20.59 17.37 -34.99
C ALA A 182 -19.59 18.13 -35.91
N PRO A 183 -18.69 18.98 -35.39
CA PRO A 183 -17.64 19.59 -36.19
C PRO A 183 -16.69 18.59 -36.83
N THR A 184 -16.44 17.44 -36.19
CA THR A 184 -15.44 16.44 -36.61
C THR A 184 -16.04 15.10 -37.02
N PHE A 185 -17.33 14.88 -36.82
CA PHE A 185 -18.04 13.65 -37.17
C PHE A 185 -19.25 13.92 -38.06
N ASP A 186 -19.57 12.92 -38.88
CA ASP A 186 -20.81 12.85 -39.68
C ASP A 186 -21.81 11.94 -38.95
N TYR A 187 -23.07 12.35 -38.92
CA TYR A 187 -24.19 11.48 -38.58
C TYR A 187 -24.53 10.59 -39.79
N ILE A 188 -24.58 9.27 -39.56
CA ILE A 188 -24.80 8.30 -40.64
C ILE A 188 -26.25 7.81 -40.63
N LYS A 189 -26.71 7.29 -39.49
CA LYS A 189 -28.09 6.78 -39.34
C LYS A 189 -28.45 6.61 -37.87
N GLU A 190 -29.73 6.50 -37.62
CA GLU A 190 -30.31 6.16 -36.32
C GLU A 190 -30.65 4.68 -36.28
N GLN A 191 -30.33 4.03 -35.14
CA GLN A 191 -30.75 2.68 -34.78
C GLN A 191 -31.65 2.74 -33.56
N LYS A 192 -32.33 1.63 -33.20
CA LYS A 192 -33.29 1.58 -32.13
C LYS A 192 -32.73 2.14 -30.78
N ASP A 193 -31.50 1.82 -30.48
CA ASP A 193 -30.83 2.10 -29.19
C ASP A 193 -29.66 3.10 -29.29
N ARG A 194 -29.25 3.51 -30.51
CA ARG A 194 -28.08 4.33 -30.74
C ARG A 194 -28.10 5.17 -32.02
N LEU A 195 -27.28 6.22 -32.05
CA LEU A 195 -26.92 6.98 -33.22
C LEU A 195 -25.57 6.47 -33.76
N VAL A 196 -25.47 6.24 -35.05
CA VAL A 196 -24.24 5.79 -35.75
C VAL A 196 -23.50 7.02 -36.24
N VAL A 197 -22.24 7.17 -35.85
CA VAL A 197 -21.39 8.31 -36.25
C VAL A 197 -20.13 7.86 -36.95
N ARG A 198 -19.64 8.68 -37.87
CA ARG A 198 -18.39 8.45 -38.60
C ARG A 198 -17.52 9.69 -38.55
N ARG A 199 -16.22 9.50 -38.27
CA ARG A 199 -15.24 10.59 -38.37
C ARG A 199 -15.19 11.12 -39.81
N LYS A 200 -15.22 12.44 -39.97
CA LYS A 200 -15.10 13.09 -41.29
C LYS A 200 -13.80 12.66 -41.98
N GLY A 201 -13.92 12.24 -43.24
CA GLY A 201 -12.78 11.75 -44.01
C GLY A 201 -12.34 10.31 -43.71
N ALA A 202 -13.09 9.54 -42.92
CA ALA A 202 -12.81 8.13 -42.71
C ALA A 202 -13.35 7.27 -43.86
N SER A 203 -12.58 6.27 -44.29
CA SER A 203 -12.98 5.29 -45.30
C SER A 203 -13.92 4.19 -44.74
N SER A 204 -14.04 4.06 -43.42
CA SER A 204 -14.93 3.09 -42.80
C SER A 204 -16.39 3.55 -42.84
N GLU A 205 -17.33 2.59 -42.84
CA GLU A 205 -18.76 2.90 -42.84
C GLU A 205 -19.21 3.67 -41.59
N HIS A 206 -18.58 3.44 -40.46
CA HIS A 206 -18.84 4.10 -39.17
C HIS A 206 -17.60 4.07 -38.26
N SER A 207 -17.53 4.98 -37.30
CA SER A 207 -16.40 5.11 -36.35
C SER A 207 -16.80 4.94 -34.90
N GLY A 208 -18.09 5.03 -34.58
CA GLY A 208 -18.59 4.91 -33.23
C GLY A 208 -20.11 5.00 -33.11
N TYR A 209 -20.58 4.95 -31.87
CA TYR A 209 -22.00 5.02 -31.51
C TYR A 209 -22.22 6.01 -30.35
N ILE A 210 -23.37 6.72 -30.41
CA ILE A 210 -23.90 7.44 -29.24
C ILE A 210 -25.13 6.67 -28.78
N TYR A 211 -25.09 6.11 -27.58
CA TYR A 211 -26.21 5.36 -27.01
C TYR A 211 -27.29 6.32 -26.47
N LYS A 212 -28.56 6.04 -26.80
CA LYS A 212 -29.69 6.91 -26.48
C LYS A 212 -30.09 6.86 -25.01
N ASP A 213 -29.91 5.71 -24.35
CA ASP A 213 -30.23 5.46 -22.96
C ASP A 213 -29.27 6.16 -22.01
N THR A 214 -27.97 6.15 -22.33
CA THR A 214 -26.91 6.74 -21.51
C THR A 214 -26.44 8.10 -22.00
N GLY A 215 -26.67 8.44 -23.27
CA GLY A 215 -26.14 9.63 -23.92
C GLY A 215 -24.62 9.60 -24.12
N LEU A 216 -23.97 8.41 -23.98
CA LEU A 216 -22.53 8.27 -24.06
C LEU A 216 -22.06 7.97 -25.49
N LEU A 217 -20.91 8.57 -25.86
CA LEU A 217 -20.19 8.27 -27.09
C LEU A 217 -19.20 7.13 -26.84
N TYR A 218 -19.22 6.13 -27.72
CA TYR A 218 -18.22 5.06 -27.82
C TYR A 218 -17.60 5.05 -29.20
N LEU A 219 -16.27 5.14 -29.23
CA LEU A 219 -15.50 5.13 -30.50
C LEU A 219 -14.63 3.88 -30.53
N PHE A 220 -14.55 3.25 -31.71
CA PHE A 220 -13.73 2.07 -31.95
C PHE A 220 -12.75 2.28 -33.13
N SER A 221 -12.77 3.46 -33.77
CA SER A 221 -11.82 3.83 -34.81
C SER A 221 -10.53 4.37 -34.19
N SER A 222 -9.38 3.78 -34.54
CA SER A 222 -8.04 4.22 -34.14
C SER A 222 -7.59 5.56 -34.72
N GLY A 223 -8.33 6.10 -35.69
CA GLY A 223 -8.01 7.37 -36.34
C GLY A 223 -8.59 8.61 -35.64
N THR A 224 -9.10 8.50 -34.45
CA THR A 224 -9.61 9.61 -33.63
C THR A 224 -8.66 9.93 -32.49
N SER A 225 -8.74 11.15 -31.94
CA SER A 225 -7.99 11.51 -30.73
C SER A 225 -8.56 10.86 -29.47
N PHE A 226 -9.78 10.32 -29.54
CA PHE A 226 -10.46 9.69 -28.41
C PHE A 226 -9.96 8.25 -28.18
N ASN A 227 -9.85 7.84 -26.94
CA ASN A 227 -9.49 6.47 -26.59
C ASN A 227 -10.60 5.49 -26.97
N GLN A 228 -10.20 4.38 -27.59
CA GLN A 228 -11.12 3.29 -27.91
C GLN A 228 -11.60 2.61 -26.62
N GLN A 229 -12.81 2.03 -26.67
CA GLN A 229 -13.41 1.25 -25.55
C GLN A 229 -13.76 2.07 -24.29
N LYS A 230 -13.76 3.40 -24.37
CA LYS A 230 -14.18 4.28 -23.28
C LYS A 230 -15.48 4.99 -23.66
N GLY A 231 -16.41 5.09 -22.69
CA GLY A 231 -17.61 5.91 -22.82
C GLY A 231 -17.34 7.37 -22.47
N TYR A 232 -17.73 8.30 -23.36
CA TYR A 232 -17.56 9.73 -23.14
C TYR A 232 -18.92 10.40 -22.93
N SER A 233 -19.13 11.01 -21.76
CA SER A 233 -20.24 11.91 -21.48
C SER A 233 -20.00 13.28 -22.14
N PRO A 234 -20.98 14.18 -22.22
CA PRO A 234 -20.77 15.54 -22.72
C PRO A 234 -19.59 16.26 -22.01
N PHE A 235 -19.51 16.17 -20.69
CA PHE A 235 -18.38 16.71 -19.93
C PHE A 235 -17.05 16.05 -20.27
N ALA A 236 -17.03 14.73 -20.45
CA ALA A 236 -15.81 14.03 -20.85
C ALA A 236 -15.34 14.38 -22.25
N VAL A 237 -16.28 14.58 -23.20
CA VAL A 237 -15.98 15.13 -24.53
C VAL A 237 -15.41 16.54 -24.43
N TYR A 238 -16.03 17.39 -23.61
CA TYR A 238 -15.55 18.76 -23.37
C TYR A 238 -14.14 18.79 -22.81
N ALA A 239 -13.86 17.99 -21.79
CA ALA A 239 -12.53 17.87 -21.16
C ALA A 239 -11.49 17.37 -22.17
N HIS A 240 -11.85 16.38 -23.00
CA HIS A 240 -10.98 15.84 -24.04
C HIS A 240 -10.62 16.90 -25.10
N LEU A 241 -11.62 17.57 -25.63
CA LEU A 241 -11.44 18.51 -26.75
C LEU A 241 -10.76 19.83 -26.33
N ASN A 242 -11.04 20.33 -25.12
CA ASN A 242 -10.59 21.66 -24.70
C ASN A 242 -9.48 21.64 -23.66
N HIS A 243 -9.30 20.53 -22.92
CA HIS A 243 -8.38 20.44 -21.78
C HIS A 243 -7.50 19.17 -21.80
N ARG A 244 -7.41 18.46 -22.95
CA ARG A 244 -6.56 17.27 -23.12
C ARG A 244 -6.74 16.22 -22.04
N ASP A 245 -7.99 15.93 -21.68
CA ASP A 245 -8.41 15.04 -20.60
C ASP A 245 -8.05 15.51 -19.17
N ASP A 246 -7.67 16.78 -18.96
CA ASP A 246 -7.56 17.37 -17.63
C ASP A 246 -8.95 17.79 -17.12
N PHE A 247 -9.61 16.88 -16.40
CA PHE A 247 -10.94 17.07 -15.83
C PHE A 247 -10.97 18.15 -14.75
N THR A 248 -9.86 18.40 -14.07
CA THR A 248 -9.75 19.46 -13.06
C THR A 248 -9.77 20.83 -13.70
N SER A 249 -8.97 21.02 -14.75
CA SER A 249 -8.96 22.25 -15.54
C SER A 249 -10.30 22.49 -16.24
N ALA A 250 -10.90 21.43 -16.81
CA ALA A 250 -12.21 21.50 -17.43
C ALA A 250 -13.31 21.92 -16.43
N SER A 251 -13.29 21.39 -15.22
CA SER A 251 -14.24 21.77 -14.15
C SER A 251 -14.08 23.24 -13.75
N LYS A 252 -12.84 23.72 -13.57
CA LYS A 252 -12.59 25.14 -13.26
C LYS A 252 -13.11 26.06 -14.36
N ASP A 253 -12.91 25.70 -15.62
CA ASP A 253 -13.38 26.46 -16.76
C ASP A 253 -14.91 26.47 -16.86
N LEU A 254 -15.59 25.34 -16.61
CA LEU A 254 -17.04 25.29 -16.56
C LEU A 254 -17.63 26.12 -15.42
N TYR A 255 -17.03 26.10 -14.24
CA TYR A 255 -17.43 27.00 -13.14
C TYR A 255 -17.24 28.48 -13.51
N ALA A 256 -16.16 28.84 -14.21
CA ALA A 256 -15.95 30.19 -14.69
C ALA A 256 -17.00 30.60 -15.76
N LYS A 257 -17.52 29.63 -16.52
CA LYS A 257 -18.58 29.81 -17.52
C LYS A 257 -20.01 29.75 -16.93
N GLY A 258 -20.14 29.62 -15.61
CA GLY A 258 -21.41 29.67 -14.90
C GLY A 258 -22.19 28.35 -14.85
N TYR A 259 -21.50 27.19 -15.10
CA TYR A 259 -22.10 25.88 -14.90
C TYR A 259 -21.97 25.43 -13.45
N GLY A 260 -23.04 24.83 -12.93
CA GLY A 260 -23.12 24.36 -11.55
C GLY A 260 -23.21 25.47 -10.49
N GLU A 261 -23.52 25.08 -9.29
CA GLU A 261 -23.54 26.01 -8.16
C GLU A 261 -22.11 26.09 -7.58
N ARG A 262 -21.46 27.24 -7.83
CA ARG A 262 -20.13 27.48 -7.26
C ARG A 262 -20.27 27.52 -5.74
N ILE A 263 -19.69 26.55 -5.05
CA ILE A 263 -19.47 26.63 -3.61
C ILE A 263 -18.50 27.80 -3.42
N VAL A 264 -18.98 28.96 -3.04
CA VAL A 264 -18.18 29.91 -2.28
C VAL A 264 -18.03 29.26 -0.92
N LYS A 265 -17.17 28.24 -0.83
CA LYS A 265 -16.65 27.84 0.47
C LYS A 265 -15.87 29.06 0.94
N THR A 266 -16.41 29.76 1.92
CA THR A 266 -15.51 30.36 2.90
C THR A 266 -14.57 29.22 3.27
N PRO A 267 -13.27 29.34 3.02
CA PRO A 267 -12.33 28.28 3.31
C PRO A 267 -12.35 28.09 4.83
N LYS A 268 -13.01 27.03 5.30
CA LYS A 268 -12.79 26.44 6.61
C LYS A 268 -11.79 25.32 6.45
N PHE A 269 -10.70 25.62 5.83
CA PHE A 269 -9.42 24.97 6.03
C PHE A 269 -8.50 26.08 6.49
N ASP A 270 -7.87 25.88 7.64
CA ASP A 270 -6.82 26.74 8.10
C ASP A 270 -5.88 26.95 6.93
N ASN A 271 -5.94 28.16 6.38
CA ASN A 271 -5.04 28.55 5.35
C ASN A 271 -3.63 28.43 5.93
N ILE A 272 -2.82 27.62 5.29
CA ILE A 272 -1.36 27.74 5.38
C ILE A 272 -0.92 29.09 4.76
N TYR A 273 -1.87 29.85 4.23
CA TYR A 273 -1.69 31.18 3.67
C TYR A 273 -2.62 32.15 4.40
N ASP A 274 -2.07 33.13 5.06
CA ASP A 274 -2.79 34.33 5.44
C ASP A 274 -3.24 35.05 4.15
N ASP A 275 -4.37 35.77 4.19
CA ASP A 275 -4.93 36.59 3.09
C ASP A 275 -3.91 37.61 2.51
N LYS A 276 -2.72 37.69 3.06
CA LYS A 276 -1.60 38.57 2.64
C LYS A 276 -0.52 37.91 1.82
N ASN A 277 -0.70 36.65 1.34
CA ASN A 277 0.35 35.91 0.57
C ASN A 277 1.69 35.76 1.31
N GLU A 278 1.73 35.89 2.61
CA GLU A 278 2.91 35.54 3.38
C GLU A 278 2.88 34.01 3.62
N VAL A 279 3.91 33.35 3.13
CA VAL A 279 4.23 31.95 3.47
C VAL A 279 4.46 31.93 4.97
N ILE A 280 3.52 31.38 5.73
CA ILE A 280 3.80 31.05 7.14
C ILE A 280 4.89 29.99 7.10
N GLU A 281 6.13 30.40 7.33
CA GLU A 281 7.23 29.46 7.59
C GLU A 281 6.76 28.53 8.70
N ILE A 282 6.57 27.25 8.35
CA ILE A 282 6.37 26.20 9.33
C ILE A 282 7.73 26.03 10.06
N LYS A 283 8.01 26.95 10.98
CA LYS A 283 9.17 26.88 11.90
C LYS A 283 8.95 25.90 13.04
N ASP A 284 8.02 24.96 12.89
CA ASP A 284 7.92 23.84 13.83
C ASP A 284 9.07 22.87 13.50
N GLU A 285 10.18 23.02 14.20
CA GLU A 285 11.23 22.01 14.22
C GLU A 285 10.59 20.67 14.61
N ILE A 286 10.67 19.69 13.71
CA ILE A 286 10.29 18.31 14.03
C ILE A 286 11.28 17.83 15.10
N LYS A 287 10.86 17.84 16.34
CA LYS A 287 11.65 17.24 17.43
C LYS A 287 11.79 15.76 17.11
N GLU A 288 13.01 15.24 17.19
CA GLU A 288 13.24 13.80 17.10
C GLU A 288 12.49 13.12 18.25
N VAL A 289 11.47 12.34 17.92
CA VAL A 289 10.63 11.65 18.90
C VAL A 289 11.07 10.20 18.93
N ILE A 290 11.56 9.77 20.07
CA ILE A 290 12.02 8.40 20.31
C ILE A 290 10.89 7.61 20.96
N PHE A 291 10.71 6.35 20.54
CA PHE A 291 9.74 5.46 21.17
C PHE A 291 10.06 5.27 22.67
N PRO A 292 9.09 5.50 23.55
CA PRO A 292 9.31 5.44 25.01
C PRO A 292 9.38 3.99 25.48
N LEU A 293 10.52 3.33 25.28
CA LEU A 293 10.71 1.91 25.55
C LEU A 293 10.51 1.57 27.05
N GLU A 294 10.72 2.54 27.94
CA GLU A 294 10.52 2.44 29.39
C GLU A 294 9.07 2.17 29.83
N ILE A 295 8.10 2.28 28.92
CA ILE A 295 6.72 1.89 29.20
C ILE A 295 6.59 0.38 29.44
N PHE A 296 7.44 -0.41 28.78
CA PHE A 296 7.42 -1.87 28.89
C PHE A 296 8.15 -2.36 30.14
N PRO A 297 7.85 -3.59 30.59
CA PRO A 297 8.65 -4.27 31.60
C PRO A 297 10.09 -4.49 31.14
N GLU A 298 11.01 -4.64 32.10
CA GLU A 298 12.46 -4.63 31.87
C GLU A 298 12.92 -5.72 30.87
N MET A 299 12.32 -6.90 30.95
CA MET A 299 12.69 -8.01 30.07
C MET A 299 12.29 -7.77 28.62
N VAL A 300 11.13 -7.15 28.38
CA VAL A 300 10.69 -6.74 27.04
C VAL A 300 11.61 -5.65 26.49
N GLN A 301 11.99 -4.66 27.32
CA GLN A 301 12.95 -3.63 26.94
C GLN A 301 14.28 -4.25 26.50
N LYS A 302 14.85 -5.16 27.30
CA LYS A 302 16.12 -5.85 27.02
C LYS A 302 16.07 -6.62 25.69
N TYR A 303 14.97 -7.32 25.42
CA TYR A 303 14.81 -8.05 24.16
C TYR A 303 14.79 -7.12 22.95
N ILE A 304 13.97 -6.06 22.98
CA ILE A 304 13.88 -5.07 21.91
C ILE A 304 15.23 -4.40 21.65
N LEU A 305 15.92 -3.97 22.71
CA LEU A 305 17.26 -3.38 22.59
C LEU A 305 18.28 -4.36 22.02
N GLN A 306 18.22 -5.62 22.41
CA GLN A 306 19.09 -6.66 21.87
C GLN A 306 18.83 -6.88 20.36
N CYS A 307 17.57 -6.95 19.95
CA CYS A 307 17.21 -7.03 18.52
C CYS A 307 17.69 -5.81 17.73
N ASN A 308 17.56 -4.61 18.29
CA ASN A 308 18.07 -3.40 17.65
C ASN A 308 19.59 -3.45 17.47
N LEU A 309 20.33 -3.85 18.49
CA LEU A 309 21.80 -3.91 18.49
C LEU A 309 22.38 -5.00 17.57
N THR A 310 21.68 -6.13 17.41
CA THR A 310 22.22 -7.31 16.68
C THR A 310 21.63 -7.46 15.30
N LEU A 311 20.37 -7.06 15.08
CA LEU A 311 19.59 -7.28 13.87
C LEU A 311 19.17 -5.99 13.18
N ASN A 312 19.64 -4.83 13.67
CA ASN A 312 19.27 -3.50 13.17
C ASN A 312 17.74 -3.26 13.07
N ALA A 313 16.97 -3.96 13.91
CA ALA A 313 15.53 -3.81 13.93
C ALA A 313 15.11 -2.50 14.61
N SER A 314 14.10 -1.82 14.10
CA SER A 314 13.63 -0.55 14.66
C SER A 314 12.95 -0.75 16.00
N VAL A 315 13.40 -0.02 17.02
CA VAL A 315 12.78 0.02 18.35
C VAL A 315 11.32 0.46 18.25
N ASP A 316 11.03 1.47 17.45
CA ASP A 316 9.69 2.04 17.26
C ASP A 316 8.72 1.01 16.65
N TYR A 317 9.16 0.29 15.61
CA TYR A 317 8.34 -0.74 14.98
C TYR A 317 8.12 -1.94 15.91
N MET A 318 9.17 -2.38 16.62
CA MET A 318 9.06 -3.48 17.58
C MET A 318 8.18 -3.09 18.78
N GLY A 319 8.31 -1.88 19.30
CA GLY A 319 7.47 -1.38 20.38
C GLY A 319 6.00 -1.31 19.97
N SER A 320 5.71 -0.80 18.76
CA SER A 320 4.36 -0.77 18.21
C SER A 320 3.80 -2.20 18.00
N ALA A 321 4.62 -3.13 17.50
CA ALA A 321 4.23 -4.53 17.35
C ALA A 321 3.93 -5.20 18.71
N MET A 322 4.65 -4.85 19.77
CA MET A 322 4.39 -5.36 21.12
C MET A 322 3.02 -4.92 21.66
N LEU A 323 2.60 -3.68 21.35
CA LEU A 323 1.25 -3.22 21.69
C LEU A 323 0.17 -4.03 20.96
N PHE A 324 0.39 -4.32 19.66
CA PHE A 324 -0.52 -5.18 18.90
C PHE A 324 -0.59 -6.59 19.48
N VAL A 325 0.55 -7.23 19.73
CA VAL A 325 0.62 -8.57 20.34
C VAL A 325 -0.15 -8.62 21.65
N THR A 326 0.07 -7.64 22.52
CA THR A 326 -0.63 -7.54 23.81
C THR A 326 -2.12 -7.34 23.62
N SER A 327 -2.53 -6.48 22.68
CA SER A 327 -3.94 -6.23 22.34
C SER A 327 -4.62 -7.52 21.86
N VAL A 328 -4.00 -8.27 20.94
CA VAL A 328 -4.56 -9.55 20.45
C VAL A 328 -4.72 -10.57 21.57
N ILE A 329 -3.73 -10.68 22.47
CA ILE A 329 -3.77 -11.63 23.58
C ILE A 329 -4.90 -11.30 24.56
N ILE A 330 -5.02 -10.03 24.95
CA ILE A 330 -6.07 -9.60 25.90
C ILE A 330 -7.45 -9.72 25.27
N GLY A 331 -7.64 -9.23 24.05
CA GLY A 331 -8.91 -9.30 23.35
C GLY A 331 -10.08 -8.70 24.15
N ASN A 332 -11.24 -9.33 24.01
CA ASN A 332 -12.46 -9.00 24.76
C ASN A 332 -12.46 -9.49 26.22
N SER A 333 -11.43 -10.23 26.65
CA SER A 333 -11.39 -10.79 28.00
C SER A 333 -11.22 -9.73 29.10
N HIS A 334 -10.63 -8.57 28.76
CA HIS A 334 -10.39 -7.47 29.69
C HIS A 334 -10.82 -6.13 29.12
N ARG A 335 -11.37 -5.28 29.97
CA ARG A 335 -11.77 -3.91 29.65
C ARG A 335 -11.33 -2.98 30.78
N VAL A 336 -11.15 -1.71 30.47
CA VAL A 336 -10.87 -0.68 31.49
C VAL A 336 -12.10 0.19 31.72
N GLU A 337 -12.50 0.39 32.99
CA GLU A 337 -13.58 1.31 33.36
C GLU A 337 -13.08 2.75 33.19
N VAL A 338 -13.52 3.44 32.15
CA VAL A 338 -13.16 4.83 31.88
C VAL A 338 -13.92 5.79 32.80
N THR A 339 -15.20 5.52 33.01
CA THR A 339 -16.05 6.20 34.00
C THR A 339 -17.13 5.22 34.45
N THR A 340 -17.77 5.51 35.57
CA THR A 340 -18.83 4.64 36.10
C THR A 340 -19.89 4.35 35.04
N GLY A 341 -20.08 3.08 34.74
CA GLY A 341 -21.02 2.58 33.73
C GLY A 341 -20.51 2.59 32.30
N TRP A 342 -19.27 3.04 32.04
CA TRP A 342 -18.66 2.97 30.72
C TRP A 342 -17.25 2.40 30.79
N SER A 343 -17.03 1.33 30.01
CA SER A 343 -15.70 0.69 29.87
C SER A 343 -15.27 0.63 28.42
N ASP A 344 -13.97 0.68 28.17
CA ASP A 344 -13.36 0.55 26.84
C ASP A 344 -12.49 -0.70 26.74
N ALA A 345 -12.34 -1.24 25.55
CA ALA A 345 -11.49 -2.38 25.24
C ALA A 345 -10.16 -1.91 24.64
N ALA A 346 -9.06 -2.64 24.89
CA ALA A 346 -7.73 -2.25 24.48
C ALA A 346 -7.43 -2.52 22.98
N ASN A 347 -8.39 -2.24 22.10
CA ASN A 347 -8.27 -2.39 20.66
C ASN A 347 -7.38 -1.29 20.07
N VAL A 348 -6.30 -1.68 19.35
CA VAL A 348 -5.34 -0.75 18.74
C VAL A 348 -5.22 -0.96 17.24
N TRP A 349 -5.15 0.14 16.49
CA TRP A 349 -4.90 0.14 15.06
C TRP A 349 -3.58 0.84 14.80
N LEU A 350 -2.59 0.11 14.31
CA LEU A 350 -1.20 0.54 14.18
C LEU A 350 -0.74 0.48 12.72
N SER A 351 -0.19 1.58 12.23
CA SER A 351 0.39 1.68 10.89
C SER A 351 1.86 2.10 10.97
N LEU A 352 2.75 1.21 10.53
CA LEU A 352 4.19 1.43 10.52
C LEU A 352 4.60 2.09 9.21
N VAL A 353 4.89 3.38 9.27
CA VAL A 353 5.19 4.20 8.09
C VAL A 353 6.70 4.18 7.82
N GLY A 354 7.08 3.82 6.60
CA GLY A 354 8.50 3.81 6.20
C GLY A 354 8.67 3.41 4.74
N GLU A 355 9.79 3.77 4.17
CA GLU A 355 10.13 3.43 2.79
C GLU A 355 10.25 1.92 2.59
N ALA A 356 10.21 1.47 1.33
CA ALA A 356 10.50 0.08 1.01
C ALA A 356 11.94 -0.28 1.42
N GLY A 357 12.14 -1.49 1.93
CA GLY A 357 13.46 -1.98 2.32
C GLY A 357 14.01 -1.44 3.65
N ILE A 358 13.27 -0.62 4.42
CA ILE A 358 13.73 -0.06 5.71
C ILE A 358 13.60 -1.06 6.90
N GLY A 359 13.25 -2.31 6.65
CA GLY A 359 13.18 -3.35 7.69
C GLY A 359 11.88 -3.37 8.50
N LYS A 360 10.75 -2.88 7.96
CA LYS A 360 9.44 -2.92 8.64
C LYS A 360 9.04 -4.36 8.97
N THR A 361 8.91 -5.22 7.96
CA THR A 361 8.48 -6.62 8.11
C THR A 361 9.39 -7.38 9.06
N HIS A 362 10.71 -7.21 8.93
CA HIS A 362 11.68 -7.84 9.84
C HIS A 362 11.45 -7.45 11.31
N SER A 363 11.27 -6.14 11.58
CA SER A 363 11.01 -5.66 12.94
C SER A 363 9.67 -6.13 13.49
N ILE A 364 8.64 -6.26 12.65
CA ILE A 364 7.34 -6.82 13.03
C ILE A 364 7.49 -8.29 13.43
N SER A 365 8.09 -9.11 12.54
CA SER A 365 8.21 -10.55 12.72
C SER A 365 8.95 -10.93 14.01
N LEU A 366 10.00 -10.21 14.38
CA LEU A 366 10.73 -10.46 15.63
C LEU A 366 9.83 -10.44 16.88
N ILE A 367 8.72 -9.71 16.83
CA ILE A 367 7.76 -9.57 17.94
C ILE A 367 6.52 -10.43 17.73
N THR A 368 6.03 -10.58 16.48
CA THR A 368 4.76 -11.26 16.20
C THR A 368 4.92 -12.76 15.99
N ASP A 369 6.08 -13.26 15.51
CA ASP A 369 6.30 -14.68 15.22
C ASP A 369 5.91 -15.64 16.38
N PRO A 370 6.20 -15.34 17.66
CA PRO A 370 5.78 -16.19 18.76
C PRO A 370 4.26 -16.34 18.85
N LEU A 371 3.52 -15.25 18.64
CA LEU A 371 2.08 -15.24 18.66
C LEU A 371 1.49 -15.95 17.41
N GLU A 372 2.11 -15.79 16.26
CA GLU A 372 1.75 -16.52 15.03
C GLU A 372 2.01 -18.03 15.16
N LYS A 373 3.06 -18.45 15.90
CA LYS A 373 3.27 -19.86 16.25
C LYS A 373 2.13 -20.39 17.13
N ALA A 374 1.68 -19.61 18.11
CA ALA A 374 0.53 -19.97 18.93
C ALA A 374 -0.76 -20.08 18.08
N ASN A 375 -1.01 -19.11 17.18
CA ASN A 375 -2.13 -19.15 16.24
C ASN A 375 -2.07 -20.40 15.34
N THR A 376 -0.91 -20.71 14.77
CA THR A 376 -0.70 -21.92 13.96
C THR A 376 -0.97 -23.20 14.75
N ARG A 377 -0.57 -23.25 16.03
CA ARG A 377 -0.86 -24.37 16.93
C ARG A 377 -2.37 -24.57 17.10
N GLU A 378 -3.12 -23.49 17.33
CA GLU A 378 -4.57 -23.54 17.47
C GLU A 378 -5.27 -23.96 16.17
N ILE A 379 -4.84 -23.44 15.03
CA ILE A 379 -5.35 -23.85 13.70
C ILE A 379 -5.11 -25.35 13.46
N LYS A 380 -3.89 -25.84 13.73
CA LYS A 380 -3.57 -27.27 13.55
C LYS A 380 -4.43 -28.15 14.46
N LYS A 381 -4.69 -27.69 15.71
CA LYS A 381 -5.57 -28.38 16.63
C LYS A 381 -7.01 -28.44 16.10
N TYR A 382 -7.53 -27.31 15.60
CA TYR A 382 -8.84 -27.26 14.97
C TYR A 382 -8.94 -28.21 13.78
N ILE A 383 -7.98 -28.19 12.85
CA ILE A 383 -7.99 -29.07 11.65
C ILE A 383 -8.02 -30.55 12.05
N LYS A 384 -7.33 -30.91 13.14
CA LYS A 384 -7.39 -32.32 13.64
C LYS A 384 -8.78 -32.67 14.16
N LEU A 385 -9.37 -31.82 15.00
CA LEU A 385 -10.71 -32.04 15.56
C LEU A 385 -11.79 -31.99 14.49
N ASP A 386 -11.65 -31.16 13.48
CA ASP A 386 -12.58 -31.04 12.36
C ASP A 386 -12.59 -32.34 11.50
N ARG A 387 -11.43 -32.94 11.27
CA ARG A 387 -11.33 -34.26 10.62
C ARG A 387 -11.96 -35.38 11.47
N GLU A 388 -11.79 -35.34 12.78
CA GLU A 388 -12.43 -36.30 13.69
C GLU A 388 -13.95 -36.13 13.65
N TRP A 389 -14.46 -34.90 13.60
CA TRP A 389 -15.87 -34.60 13.40
C TRP A 389 -16.38 -35.06 12.04
N ASP A 390 -15.67 -34.81 10.95
CA ASP A 390 -16.05 -35.27 9.60
C ASP A 390 -16.19 -36.80 9.56
N GLN A 391 -15.25 -37.53 10.16
CA GLN A 391 -15.33 -39.00 10.28
C GLN A 391 -16.54 -39.44 11.09
N TYR A 392 -16.79 -38.82 12.25
CA TYR A 392 -17.93 -39.10 13.11
C TYR A 392 -19.26 -38.76 12.42
N SER A 393 -19.35 -37.61 11.76
CA SER A 393 -20.57 -37.15 11.09
C SER A 393 -20.93 -37.98 9.84
N ALA A 394 -19.95 -38.66 9.25
CA ALA A 394 -20.16 -39.59 8.13
C ALA A 394 -20.72 -40.95 8.55
N LEU A 395 -20.68 -41.30 9.86
CA LEU A 395 -21.26 -42.54 10.39
C LEU A 395 -22.78 -42.45 10.41
N ASP A 396 -23.44 -43.59 10.24
CA ASP A 396 -24.87 -43.64 10.45
C ASP A 396 -25.26 -43.55 11.96
N LYS A 397 -26.55 -43.29 12.25
CA LYS A 397 -27.01 -43.08 13.65
C LYS A 397 -26.78 -44.32 14.56
N LYS A 398 -26.69 -45.51 14.02
CA LYS A 398 -26.44 -46.74 14.80
C LYS A 398 -24.95 -46.84 15.11
N GLU A 399 -24.11 -46.51 14.15
CA GLU A 399 -22.65 -46.48 14.31
C GLU A 399 -22.24 -45.36 15.25
N GLN A 400 -22.83 -44.14 15.14
CA GLN A 400 -22.62 -43.04 16.06
C GLN A 400 -22.96 -43.41 17.52
N ALA A 401 -23.98 -44.23 17.75
CA ALA A 401 -24.33 -44.65 19.09
C ALA A 401 -23.34 -45.64 19.73
N LEU A 402 -22.43 -46.22 18.94
CA LEU A 402 -21.41 -47.17 19.41
C LEU A 402 -20.05 -46.53 19.69
N VAL A 403 -19.87 -45.26 19.35
CA VAL A 403 -18.61 -44.50 19.53
C VAL A 403 -18.87 -43.30 20.44
N PRO A 404 -17.84 -42.75 21.10
CA PRO A 404 -17.97 -41.51 21.87
C PRO A 404 -18.46 -40.34 20.98
N GLU A 405 -19.39 -39.56 21.53
CA GLU A 405 -19.91 -38.37 20.83
C GLU A 405 -18.76 -37.37 20.52
N VAL A 406 -18.60 -37.03 19.26
CA VAL A 406 -17.69 -35.98 18.81
C VAL A 406 -18.52 -34.73 18.52
N ARG A 407 -18.16 -33.62 19.10
CA ARG A 407 -18.81 -32.32 18.83
C ARG A 407 -18.12 -31.60 17.70
N LYS A 408 -18.87 -30.88 16.88
CA LYS A 408 -18.30 -30.03 15.84
C LYS A 408 -17.41 -28.99 16.49
N PRO A 409 -16.11 -28.90 16.12
CA PRO A 409 -15.22 -27.92 16.68
C PRO A 409 -15.51 -26.53 16.11
N SER A 410 -15.29 -25.47 16.90
CA SER A 410 -15.25 -24.10 16.40
C SER A 410 -13.86 -23.81 15.82
N LYS A 411 -13.81 -23.03 14.74
CA LYS A 411 -12.55 -22.65 14.11
C LYS A 411 -11.74 -21.78 15.06
N SER A 412 -10.60 -22.27 15.49
CA SER A 412 -9.71 -21.54 16.40
C SER A 412 -8.60 -20.87 15.59
N GLN A 413 -8.77 -19.57 15.31
CA GLN A 413 -7.81 -18.72 14.60
C GLN A 413 -7.99 -17.28 15.07
N PHE A 414 -6.98 -16.69 15.70
CA PHE A 414 -7.05 -15.36 16.28
C PHE A 414 -6.14 -14.33 15.62
N ILE A 415 -5.42 -14.71 14.55
CA ILE A 415 -4.70 -13.81 13.64
C ILE A 415 -5.11 -14.13 12.20
N ALA A 416 -5.41 -13.10 11.42
CA ALA A 416 -5.71 -13.20 9.99
C ALA A 416 -4.79 -12.23 9.22
N ASN A 417 -4.26 -12.69 8.07
CA ASN A 417 -3.35 -11.91 7.22
C ASN A 417 -4.08 -11.41 5.96
N ASP A 418 -4.82 -12.28 5.28
CA ASP A 418 -5.62 -11.92 4.11
C ASP A 418 -7.03 -12.49 4.25
N ILE A 419 -7.99 -11.57 4.45
CA ILE A 419 -9.38 -11.93 4.76
C ILE A 419 -10.32 -10.81 4.34
N THR A 420 -11.48 -11.14 3.78
CA THR A 420 -12.56 -10.18 3.55
C THR A 420 -13.27 -9.84 4.85
N LEU A 421 -13.99 -8.73 4.90
CA LEU A 421 -14.72 -8.32 6.11
C LEU A 421 -15.77 -9.39 6.52
N GLU A 422 -16.47 -9.97 5.55
CA GLU A 422 -17.46 -10.99 5.81
C GLU A 422 -16.86 -12.24 6.47
N ALA A 423 -15.79 -12.76 5.86
CA ALA A 423 -15.09 -13.92 6.41
C ALA A 423 -14.44 -13.61 7.78
N LEU A 424 -14.02 -12.36 7.99
CA LEU A 424 -13.51 -11.91 9.28
C LEU A 424 -14.58 -11.87 10.36
N LEU A 425 -15.80 -11.43 10.03
CA LEU A 425 -16.91 -11.43 10.97
C LEU A 425 -17.36 -12.86 11.31
N GLU A 426 -17.41 -13.77 10.33
CA GLU A 426 -17.66 -15.21 10.58
C GLU A 426 -16.56 -15.81 11.46
N LEU A 427 -15.30 -15.50 11.18
CA LEU A 427 -14.17 -15.95 12.00
C LEU A 427 -14.24 -15.39 13.42
N HIS A 428 -14.65 -14.14 13.59
CA HIS A 428 -14.78 -13.47 14.89
C HIS A 428 -15.91 -14.08 15.73
N ASP A 429 -17.03 -14.45 15.09
CA ASP A 429 -18.14 -15.15 15.76
C ASP A 429 -17.66 -16.46 16.41
N GLU A 430 -16.78 -17.21 15.72
CA GLU A 430 -16.13 -18.41 16.26
C GLU A 430 -14.96 -18.11 17.24
N ASN A 431 -14.45 -16.88 17.25
CA ASN A 431 -13.36 -16.43 18.12
C ASN A 431 -13.76 -15.15 18.89
N PRO A 432 -14.67 -15.27 19.87
CA PRO A 432 -15.30 -14.11 20.53
C PRO A 432 -14.28 -13.23 21.30
N ASN A 433 -13.08 -13.74 21.61
CA ASN A 433 -12.03 -12.91 22.19
C ASN A 433 -11.45 -11.89 21.21
N GLY A 434 -11.72 -12.02 19.91
CA GLY A 434 -11.27 -11.12 18.87
C GLY A 434 -10.30 -11.76 17.89
N VAL A 435 -10.09 -11.07 16.76
CA VAL A 435 -9.18 -11.49 15.69
C VAL A 435 -8.26 -10.33 15.31
N GLY A 436 -6.97 -10.52 15.49
CA GLY A 436 -5.94 -9.56 15.06
C GLY A 436 -5.70 -9.61 13.56
N ILE A 437 -5.54 -8.46 12.94
CA ILE A 437 -5.22 -8.33 11.52
C ILE A 437 -3.76 -7.90 11.40
N LEU A 438 -2.95 -8.81 10.85
CA LEU A 438 -1.53 -8.59 10.63
C LEU A 438 -1.26 -8.57 9.13
N LYS A 439 -0.80 -7.43 8.59
CA LYS A 439 -0.53 -7.27 7.16
C LYS A 439 0.85 -6.70 6.91
N ASP A 440 1.56 -7.24 5.95
CA ASP A 440 2.84 -6.66 5.50
C ASP A 440 2.64 -5.27 4.91
N GLU A 441 1.54 -5.07 4.13
CA GLU A 441 1.21 -3.80 3.48
C GLU A 441 -0.27 -3.44 3.69
N LEU A 442 -0.53 -2.30 4.32
CA LEU A 442 -1.89 -1.80 4.59
C LEU A 442 -2.54 -1.08 3.40
N ALA A 443 -1.78 -0.76 2.35
CA ALA A 443 -2.32 -0.05 1.19
C ALA A 443 -3.50 -0.79 0.54
N GLY A 444 -3.36 -2.10 0.33
CA GLY A 444 -4.42 -2.96 -0.20
C GLY A 444 -5.63 -3.02 0.73
N PHE A 445 -5.39 -3.12 2.03
CA PHE A 445 -6.43 -3.15 3.06
C PHE A 445 -7.26 -1.85 3.08
N PHE A 446 -6.61 -0.69 3.06
CA PHE A 446 -7.32 0.59 3.01
C PHE A 446 -8.07 0.80 1.68
N LYS A 447 -7.51 0.33 0.56
CA LYS A 447 -8.19 0.39 -0.74
C LYS A 447 -9.45 -0.50 -0.77
N SER A 448 -9.38 -1.69 -0.20
CA SER A 448 -10.51 -2.62 -0.20
C SER A 448 -11.72 -2.09 0.58
N MET A 449 -11.51 -1.28 1.61
CA MET A 449 -12.60 -0.62 2.36
C MET A 449 -13.47 0.31 1.50
N ASN A 450 -12.92 0.81 0.38
CA ASN A 450 -13.60 1.76 -0.50
C ASN A 450 -14.13 1.13 -1.80
N GLN A 451 -13.75 -0.14 -2.12
CA GLN A 451 -13.98 -0.72 -3.46
C GLN A 451 -15.34 -1.40 -3.64
N TYR A 452 -15.95 -1.97 -2.61
CA TYR A 452 -17.11 -2.85 -2.78
C TYR A 452 -18.48 -2.21 -2.59
N ARG A 453 -18.61 -1.09 -1.87
CA ARG A 453 -19.85 -0.28 -1.75
C ARG A 453 -19.54 1.12 -1.24
N GLU A 454 -20.22 2.13 -1.77
CA GLU A 454 -20.30 3.43 -1.12
C GLU A 454 -20.92 3.26 0.28
N GLY A 455 -20.11 3.37 1.35
CA GLY A 455 -20.56 3.63 2.73
C GLY A 455 -20.67 2.41 3.68
N GLY A 456 -20.62 1.13 3.22
CA GLY A 456 -20.97 0.01 4.12
C GLY A 456 -19.83 -0.54 4.98
N ASP A 457 -18.70 -0.84 4.39
CA ASP A 457 -17.63 -1.58 5.10
C ASP A 457 -16.87 -0.70 6.09
N LYS A 458 -16.71 0.58 5.77
CA LYS A 458 -16.02 1.57 6.61
C LYS A 458 -16.71 1.77 7.96
N GLU A 459 -18.04 1.78 7.98
CA GLU A 459 -18.82 1.91 9.23
C GLU A 459 -18.63 0.70 10.16
N HIS A 460 -18.49 -0.50 9.59
CA HIS A 460 -18.19 -1.71 10.35
C HIS A 460 -16.80 -1.65 11.00
N TRP A 461 -15.80 -1.12 10.29
CA TRP A 461 -14.47 -0.88 10.87
C TRP A 461 -14.52 0.15 11.99
N LEU A 462 -15.23 1.28 11.81
CA LEU A 462 -15.40 2.27 12.87
C LEU A 462 -16.13 1.70 14.11
N SER A 463 -17.10 0.81 13.89
CA SER A 463 -17.79 0.06 14.95
C SER A 463 -16.83 -0.89 15.66
N SER A 464 -15.99 -1.63 14.91
CA SER A 464 -14.96 -2.50 15.47
C SER A 464 -13.94 -1.72 16.34
N TRP A 465 -13.47 -0.55 15.88
CA TRP A 465 -12.57 0.27 16.70
C TRP A 465 -13.18 0.66 18.04
N SER A 466 -14.49 0.93 18.04
CA SER A 466 -15.26 1.28 19.22
C SER A 466 -15.75 0.07 20.03
N ASN A 467 -15.37 -1.14 19.60
CA ASN A 467 -15.80 -2.43 20.22
C ASN A 467 -17.32 -2.54 20.35
N LYS A 468 -18.06 -2.03 19.34
CA LYS A 468 -19.52 -2.12 19.23
C LYS A 468 -19.92 -3.38 18.48
N SER A 469 -21.19 -3.76 18.60
CA SER A 469 -21.75 -4.87 17.83
C SER A 469 -21.76 -4.56 16.33
N ILE A 470 -21.54 -5.61 15.54
CA ILE A 470 -21.69 -5.57 14.08
C ILE A 470 -22.68 -6.66 13.69
N ASN A 471 -23.72 -6.25 12.94
CA ASN A 471 -24.71 -7.16 12.39
C ASN A 471 -24.69 -7.03 10.87
N LEU A 472 -24.27 -8.11 10.20
CA LEU A 472 -24.19 -8.17 8.75
C LEU A 472 -25.25 -9.12 8.20
N ASN A 473 -26.35 -8.55 7.67
CA ASN A 473 -27.43 -9.29 7.04
C ASN A 473 -27.32 -9.22 5.52
N ARG A 474 -27.07 -10.34 4.85
CA ARG A 474 -26.99 -10.43 3.39
C ARG A 474 -27.96 -11.48 2.85
N LYS A 475 -28.55 -11.19 1.66
CA LYS A 475 -29.50 -12.11 1.01
C LYS A 475 -28.84 -13.41 0.51
N THR A 476 -27.55 -13.40 0.21
CA THR A 476 -26.83 -14.48 -0.48
C THR A 476 -25.66 -15.07 0.31
N ALA A 477 -25.35 -14.56 1.50
CA ALA A 477 -24.30 -15.05 2.36
C ALA A 477 -24.85 -15.34 3.77
N LYS A 478 -24.13 -16.15 4.54
CA LYS A 478 -24.45 -16.40 5.95
C LYS A 478 -24.44 -15.08 6.70
N SER A 479 -25.50 -14.79 7.45
CA SER A 479 -25.55 -13.62 8.33
C SER A 479 -24.53 -13.80 9.46
N ALA A 480 -23.76 -12.77 9.76
CA ALA A 480 -22.82 -12.75 10.88
C ALA A 480 -23.25 -11.71 11.90
N PHE A 481 -23.22 -12.07 13.18
CA PHE A 481 -23.46 -11.17 14.29
C PHE A 481 -22.29 -11.27 15.27
N VAL A 482 -21.62 -10.14 15.50
CA VAL A 482 -20.54 -10.02 16.46
C VAL A 482 -20.96 -9.02 17.52
N GLU A 483 -21.17 -9.45 18.74
CA GLU A 483 -21.65 -8.60 19.84
C GLU A 483 -20.63 -7.51 20.21
N ARG A 484 -19.36 -7.88 20.29
CA ARG A 484 -18.24 -6.99 20.64
C ARG A 484 -17.12 -7.18 19.63
N ALA A 485 -17.17 -6.41 18.54
CA ALA A 485 -16.18 -6.51 17.49
C ALA A 485 -14.82 -5.99 17.99
N TYR A 486 -13.87 -6.91 18.10
CA TYR A 486 -12.50 -6.63 18.56
C TYR A 486 -11.49 -7.06 17.50
N MET A 487 -10.95 -6.10 16.77
CA MET A 487 -10.12 -6.34 15.59
C MET A 487 -8.91 -5.40 15.62
N PRO A 488 -7.87 -5.70 16.41
CA PRO A 488 -6.63 -4.93 16.36
C PRO A 488 -5.94 -5.10 15.01
N ILE A 489 -5.30 -4.03 14.54
CA ILE A 489 -4.67 -3.98 13.22
C ILE A 489 -3.20 -3.59 13.38
N LEU A 490 -2.31 -4.31 12.69
CA LEU A 490 -0.90 -3.94 12.51
C LEU A 490 -0.48 -4.19 11.08
N GLY A 491 0.23 -3.23 10.49
CA GLY A 491 0.87 -3.42 9.20
C GLY A 491 1.71 -2.24 8.73
N GLY A 492 2.48 -2.46 7.67
CA GLY A 492 3.33 -1.46 7.06
C GLY A 492 2.60 -0.60 6.03
N ILE A 493 3.07 0.63 5.82
CA ILE A 493 2.66 1.48 4.71
C ILE A 493 3.82 2.36 4.27
N GLN A 494 3.88 2.68 2.97
CA GLN A 494 4.86 3.62 2.46
C GLN A 494 4.35 5.07 2.58
N PRO A 495 5.23 6.06 2.85
CA PRO A 495 4.81 7.46 3.03
C PRO A 495 4.03 8.03 1.82
N SER A 496 4.48 7.74 0.61
CA SER A 496 3.83 8.19 -0.63
C SER A 496 2.44 7.59 -0.85
N ILE A 497 2.22 6.37 -0.34
CA ILE A 497 0.92 5.71 -0.38
C ILE A 497 0.02 6.28 0.71
N MET A 498 0.58 6.55 1.89
CA MET A 498 -0.15 7.18 3.00
C MET A 498 -0.80 8.50 2.57
N ASP A 499 -0.11 9.32 1.77
CA ASP A 499 -0.65 10.60 1.27
C ASP A 499 -1.93 10.42 0.43
N GLN A 500 -2.07 9.28 -0.28
CA GLN A 500 -3.27 8.97 -1.06
C GLN A 500 -4.50 8.70 -0.19
N PHE A 501 -4.29 8.31 1.07
CA PHE A 501 -5.38 8.07 2.03
C PHE A 501 -5.74 9.31 2.85
N GLN A 502 -4.94 10.38 2.81
CA GLN A 502 -5.26 11.67 3.42
C GLN A 502 -6.25 12.48 2.56
N THR A 503 -7.37 11.85 2.18
CA THR A 503 -8.47 12.49 1.46
C THR A 503 -9.37 13.24 2.43
N GLU A 504 -10.09 14.26 1.94
CA GLU A 504 -11.10 14.99 2.74
C GLU A 504 -12.10 14.02 3.38
N GLU A 505 -12.58 13.04 2.61
CA GLU A 505 -13.51 12.02 3.10
C GLU A 505 -12.95 11.21 4.27
N ASN A 506 -11.68 10.77 4.20
CA ASN A 506 -11.06 9.98 5.26
C ASN A 506 -10.74 10.82 6.52
N MET A 507 -10.56 12.11 6.36
CA MET A 507 -10.41 13.04 7.47
C MET A 507 -11.76 13.40 8.11
N GLU A 508 -12.80 13.64 7.30
CA GLU A 508 -14.14 14.00 7.80
C GLU A 508 -14.83 12.87 8.57
N ASN A 509 -14.65 11.60 8.16
CA ASN A 509 -15.25 10.45 8.87
C ASN A 509 -14.42 9.98 10.08
N GLY A 510 -13.27 10.60 10.34
CA GLY A 510 -12.40 10.31 11.47
C GLY A 510 -11.78 8.90 11.47
N PHE A 511 -11.70 8.24 10.30
CA PHE A 511 -11.05 6.92 10.20
C PHE A 511 -9.57 7.00 10.51
N LEU A 512 -8.86 7.96 9.87
CA LEU A 512 -7.43 8.16 10.08
C LEU A 512 -7.09 8.63 11.50
N ASP A 513 -8.00 9.35 12.16
CA ASP A 513 -7.82 9.80 13.54
C ASP A 513 -7.73 8.63 14.54
N ARG A 514 -8.17 7.43 14.13
CA ARG A 514 -8.16 6.21 14.93
C ARG A 514 -6.92 5.35 14.69
N VAL A 515 -6.16 5.65 13.66
CA VAL A 515 -4.92 4.92 13.35
C VAL A 515 -3.74 5.55 14.09
N LEU A 516 -3.03 4.73 14.83
CA LEU A 516 -1.79 5.10 15.50
C LEU A 516 -0.63 4.93 14.51
N PHE A 517 -0.04 6.02 14.12
CA PHE A 517 1.07 6.01 13.17
C PHE A 517 2.41 5.95 13.88
N CYS A 518 3.29 5.11 13.38
CA CYS A 518 4.68 5.03 13.81
C CYS A 518 5.58 5.37 12.61
N TYR A 519 6.23 6.55 12.64
CA TYR A 519 7.04 7.07 11.54
C TYR A 519 8.42 7.54 12.03
N PRO A 520 9.30 6.62 12.47
CA PRO A 520 10.65 6.95 12.90
C PRO A 520 11.53 7.41 11.73
N GLU A 521 12.59 8.17 12.03
CA GLU A 521 13.64 8.48 11.06
C GLU A 521 14.68 7.37 11.04
N LEU A 522 14.53 6.45 10.12
CA LEU A 522 15.42 5.31 9.98
C LEU A 522 16.41 5.54 8.83
N LYS A 523 17.63 5.09 9.04
CA LYS A 523 18.66 4.98 8.00
C LYS A 523 19.01 3.51 7.81
N VAL A 524 19.21 3.10 6.56
CA VAL A 524 19.73 1.77 6.29
C VAL A 524 21.12 1.64 6.91
N GLN A 525 21.33 0.60 7.68
CA GLN A 525 22.57 0.35 8.42
C GLN A 525 23.29 -0.86 7.84
N TYR A 526 24.61 -0.91 7.97
CA TYR A 526 25.38 -2.11 7.68
C TYR A 526 25.00 -3.24 8.65
N MET A 527 25.19 -4.48 8.21
CA MET A 527 24.97 -5.64 9.08
C MET A 527 25.78 -5.50 10.38
N SER A 528 25.15 -5.84 11.50
CA SER A 528 25.83 -5.79 12.80
C SER A 528 26.81 -6.98 12.95
N ASP A 529 27.99 -6.72 13.51
CA ASP A 529 28.94 -7.77 13.90
C ASP A 529 28.49 -8.49 15.19
N LYS A 530 27.47 -8.00 15.88
CA LYS A 530 26.94 -8.61 17.09
C LYS A 530 25.92 -9.69 16.73
N VAL A 531 25.94 -10.79 17.45
CA VAL A 531 25.09 -11.95 17.21
C VAL A 531 23.99 -12.05 18.25
N MET A 532 22.77 -12.24 17.78
CA MET A 532 21.63 -12.61 18.62
C MET A 532 21.76 -14.06 19.06
N LYS A 533 21.73 -14.32 20.36
CA LYS A 533 21.81 -15.68 20.88
C LYS A 533 20.47 -16.41 20.71
N PRO A 534 20.45 -17.65 20.21
CA PRO A 534 19.20 -18.41 20.01
C PRO A 534 18.37 -18.55 21.30
N GLU A 535 19.03 -18.63 22.47
CA GLU A 535 18.36 -18.76 23.76
C GLU A 535 17.53 -17.51 24.10
N GLN A 536 17.96 -16.33 23.65
CA GLN A 536 17.22 -15.09 23.87
C GLN A 536 15.96 -15.03 23.01
N MET A 537 16.04 -15.49 21.76
CA MET A 537 14.88 -15.60 20.87
C MET A 537 13.89 -16.64 21.40
N GLN A 538 14.39 -17.79 21.84
CA GLN A 538 13.55 -18.83 22.42
C GLN A 538 12.87 -18.36 23.71
N TRP A 539 13.62 -17.69 24.61
CA TRP A 539 13.05 -17.11 25.81
C TRP A 539 11.89 -16.17 25.51
N PHE A 540 12.06 -15.24 24.56
CA PHE A 540 10.98 -14.31 24.19
C PHE A 540 9.78 -15.03 23.56
N SER A 541 10.05 -16.05 22.75
CA SER A 541 8.99 -16.90 22.19
C SER A 541 8.17 -17.56 23.29
N ASP A 542 8.84 -18.17 24.28
CA ASP A 542 8.18 -18.83 25.42
C ASP A 542 7.42 -17.83 26.30
N TYR A 543 7.96 -16.63 26.47
CA TYR A 543 7.33 -15.53 27.22
C TYR A 543 5.99 -15.12 26.59
N ILE A 544 5.94 -14.89 25.29
CA ILE A 544 4.71 -14.51 24.58
C ILE A 544 3.72 -15.67 24.53
N ILE A 545 4.18 -16.89 24.26
CA ILE A 545 3.30 -18.09 24.23
C ILE A 545 2.69 -18.31 25.62
N LYS A 546 3.49 -18.17 26.68
CA LYS A 546 2.99 -18.27 28.06
C LYS A 546 1.95 -17.20 28.34
N PHE A 547 2.19 -15.96 27.92
CA PHE A 547 1.22 -14.88 28.10
C PHE A 547 -0.12 -15.20 27.44
N TYR A 548 -0.09 -15.69 26.19
CA TYR A 548 -1.28 -16.14 25.48
C TYR A 548 -1.99 -17.28 26.23
N ASP A 549 -1.26 -18.33 26.61
CA ASP A 549 -1.85 -19.52 27.23
C ASP A 549 -2.43 -19.20 28.62
N ASP A 550 -1.78 -18.37 29.41
CA ASP A 550 -2.27 -17.97 30.73
C ASP A 550 -3.49 -17.06 30.62
N THR A 551 -3.49 -16.08 29.71
CA THR A 551 -4.67 -15.23 29.48
C THR A 551 -5.84 -16.05 28.98
N LYS A 552 -5.63 -16.98 28.05
CA LYS A 552 -6.69 -17.86 27.53
C LYS A 552 -7.38 -18.66 28.63
N LYS A 553 -6.65 -19.13 29.66
CA LYS A 553 -7.21 -19.87 30.80
C LYS A 553 -8.11 -19.01 31.69
N THR A 554 -7.91 -17.69 31.71
CA THR A 554 -8.67 -16.76 32.54
C THR A 554 -9.96 -16.28 31.91
N ILE A 555 -10.19 -16.57 30.60
CA ILE A 555 -11.39 -16.16 29.88
C ILE A 555 -12.61 -16.85 30.49
N LYS A 556 -13.61 -16.05 30.86
CA LYS A 556 -14.89 -16.54 31.37
C LYS A 556 -15.96 -16.39 30.30
N TYR A 557 -16.84 -17.38 30.22
CA TYR A 557 -17.96 -17.35 29.29
C TYR A 557 -19.29 -17.35 30.06
N SER A 558 -20.29 -16.66 29.54
CA SER A 558 -21.68 -16.74 29.98
C SER A 558 -22.29 -18.09 29.61
N ASN A 559 -23.52 -18.35 30.09
CA ASN A 559 -24.28 -19.53 29.69
C ASN A 559 -24.61 -19.55 28.20
N GLU A 560 -24.59 -18.41 27.54
CA GLU A 560 -24.83 -18.20 26.11
C GLU A 560 -23.58 -18.31 25.26
N GLY A 561 -22.42 -18.55 25.90
CA GLY A 561 -21.13 -18.67 25.22
C GLY A 561 -20.39 -17.34 24.95
N GLU A 562 -20.93 -16.22 25.47
CA GLU A 562 -20.34 -14.90 25.31
C GLU A 562 -19.23 -14.66 26.35
N ILE A 563 -18.22 -13.88 25.99
CA ILE A 563 -17.15 -13.52 26.95
C ILE A 563 -17.70 -12.56 28.02
N VAL A 564 -17.47 -12.92 29.28
CA VAL A 564 -17.67 -12.04 30.42
C VAL A 564 -16.34 -11.32 30.72
N PRO A 565 -16.20 -10.05 30.32
CA PRO A 565 -14.93 -9.35 30.49
C PRO A 565 -14.63 -9.06 31.95
N VAL A 566 -13.34 -9.15 32.29
CA VAL A 566 -12.81 -8.61 33.55
C VAL A 566 -12.69 -7.09 33.39
N ILE A 567 -13.29 -6.33 34.31
CA ILE A 567 -13.25 -4.86 34.28
C ILE A 567 -12.13 -4.38 35.19
N ALA A 568 -11.07 -3.83 34.59
CA ALA A 568 -10.00 -3.18 35.30
C ALA A 568 -10.42 -1.78 35.77
N LYS A 569 -10.14 -1.43 37.02
CA LYS A 569 -10.45 -0.11 37.60
C LYS A 569 -9.17 0.64 37.95
N TYR A 570 -9.20 1.95 37.91
CA TYR A 570 -8.07 2.77 38.34
C TYR A 570 -7.95 2.76 39.86
N THR A 571 -6.71 2.65 40.38
CA THR A 571 -6.46 2.99 41.77
C THR A 571 -6.77 4.47 42.02
N LYS A 572 -6.94 4.89 43.26
CA LYS A 572 -7.24 6.29 43.60
C LYS A 572 -6.20 7.25 43.00
N GLU A 573 -4.93 6.90 43.12
CA GLU A 573 -3.80 7.67 42.59
C GLU A 573 -3.79 7.70 41.07
N ALA A 574 -4.15 6.58 40.42
CA ALA A 574 -4.26 6.51 38.96
C ALA A 574 -5.45 7.32 38.42
N ASP A 575 -6.58 7.35 39.13
CA ASP A 575 -7.75 8.12 38.71
C ASP A 575 -7.51 9.64 38.80
N ILE A 576 -6.72 10.09 39.79
CA ILE A 576 -6.27 11.48 39.88
C ILE A 576 -5.48 11.88 38.63
N GLU A 577 -4.51 11.06 38.21
CA GLU A 577 -3.71 11.33 37.03
C GLU A 577 -4.52 11.22 35.75
N ARG A 578 -5.42 10.23 35.64
CA ARG A 578 -6.35 10.10 34.51
C ARG A 578 -7.19 11.39 34.32
N LYS A 579 -7.73 11.92 35.42
CA LYS A 579 -8.50 13.17 35.40
C LYS A 579 -7.66 14.39 35.04
N ARG A 580 -6.38 14.42 35.46
CA ARG A 580 -5.44 15.46 35.04
C ARG A 580 -5.21 15.41 33.54
N ILE A 581 -4.86 14.23 33.00
CA ILE A 581 -4.60 14.01 31.56
C ILE A 581 -5.84 14.36 30.74
N ASP A 582 -7.03 13.99 31.21
CA ASP A 582 -8.29 14.32 30.58
C ASP A 582 -8.48 15.84 30.42
N ARG A 583 -8.28 16.61 31.52
CA ARG A 583 -8.39 18.07 31.51
C ARG A 583 -7.37 18.71 30.57
N GLU A 584 -6.10 18.34 30.69
CA GLU A 584 -5.04 18.87 29.83
C GLU A 584 -5.33 18.61 28.33
N THR A 585 -5.87 17.42 28.00
CA THR A 585 -6.25 17.09 26.62
C THR A 585 -7.43 17.94 26.13
N VAL A 586 -8.43 18.18 26.98
CA VAL A 586 -9.57 19.03 26.65
C VAL A 586 -9.13 20.50 26.49
N ASP A 587 -8.29 21.00 27.40
CA ASP A 587 -7.75 22.36 27.33
C ASP A 587 -6.95 22.57 26.05
N LEU A 588 -6.12 21.58 25.71
CA LEU A 588 -5.37 21.58 24.44
C LEU A 588 -6.30 21.57 23.22
N GLN A 589 -7.34 20.73 23.21
CA GLN A 589 -8.31 20.66 22.10
C GLN A 589 -9.08 21.97 21.90
N ASN A 590 -9.35 22.69 22.98
CA ASN A 590 -10.06 23.98 22.96
C ASN A 590 -9.13 25.16 22.65
N SER A 591 -7.82 24.97 22.56
CA SER A 591 -6.88 26.04 22.24
C SER A 591 -7.04 26.51 20.78
N ASP A 592 -6.85 27.80 20.54
CA ASP A 592 -6.96 28.39 19.19
C ASP A 592 -5.77 28.05 18.29
N ASN A 593 -4.65 27.58 18.89
CA ASN A 593 -3.37 27.37 18.22
C ASN A 593 -3.24 25.98 17.56
N LEU A 594 -4.27 25.14 17.58
CA LEU A 594 -4.22 23.80 17.00
C LEU A 594 -4.93 23.73 15.66
N SER A 595 -4.32 23.03 14.70
CA SER A 595 -4.95 22.72 13.42
C SER A 595 -6.22 21.89 13.61
N ALA A 596 -7.16 21.98 12.66
CA ALA A 596 -8.39 21.19 12.67
C ALA A 596 -8.11 19.67 12.76
N TYR A 597 -7.07 19.19 12.08
CA TYR A 597 -6.62 17.80 12.16
C TYR A 597 -6.22 17.40 13.59
N MET A 598 -5.43 18.20 14.27
CA MET A 598 -5.04 17.91 15.66
C MET A 598 -6.26 17.92 16.59
N LYS A 599 -7.19 18.87 16.40
CA LYS A 599 -8.44 18.94 17.17
C LYS A 599 -9.33 17.71 16.96
N SER A 600 -9.40 17.13 15.75
CA SER A 600 -10.17 15.90 15.48
C SER A 600 -9.54 14.64 16.06
N MET A 601 -8.19 14.58 16.10
CA MET A 601 -7.43 13.44 16.57
C MET A 601 -7.39 13.31 18.11
N LEU A 602 -7.28 14.43 18.83
CA LEU A 602 -7.11 14.42 20.29
C LEU A 602 -8.19 13.63 21.05
N PRO A 603 -9.50 13.68 20.72
CA PRO A 603 -10.51 12.85 21.37
C PRO A 603 -10.27 11.34 21.21
N LYS A 604 -9.67 10.92 20.10
CA LYS A 604 -9.32 9.51 19.86
C LYS A 604 -8.08 9.11 20.65
N GLN A 605 -7.10 10.01 20.74
CA GLN A 605 -5.89 9.81 21.58
C GLN A 605 -6.26 9.73 23.08
N LYS A 606 -7.22 10.50 23.54
CA LYS A 606 -7.75 10.41 24.90
C LYS A 606 -8.28 9.00 25.22
N ASN A 607 -9.02 8.37 24.27
CA ASN A 607 -9.45 6.99 24.44
C ASN A 607 -8.27 6.04 24.48
N TYR A 608 -7.25 6.25 23.65
CA TYR A 608 -6.05 5.42 23.63
C TYR A 608 -5.27 5.47 24.95
N VAL A 609 -5.27 6.55 25.70
CA VAL A 609 -4.61 6.60 27.02
C VAL A 609 -5.13 5.49 27.95
N SER A 610 -6.45 5.29 28.02
CA SER A 610 -7.06 4.21 28.82
C SER A 610 -6.72 2.82 28.27
N ARG A 611 -6.73 2.66 26.94
CA ARG A 611 -6.35 1.41 26.27
C ARG A 611 -4.89 1.04 26.54
N PHE A 612 -3.99 2.01 26.39
CA PHE A 612 -2.57 1.83 26.69
C PHE A 612 -2.32 1.50 28.17
N ALA A 613 -3.04 2.15 29.07
CA ALA A 613 -2.91 1.86 30.50
C ALA A 613 -3.25 0.39 30.80
N LEU A 614 -4.29 -0.17 30.16
CA LEU A 614 -4.65 -1.58 30.28
C LEU A 614 -3.58 -2.50 29.68
N LEU A 615 -3.06 -2.19 28.47
CA LEU A 615 -2.01 -2.98 27.83
C LEU A 615 -0.72 -2.99 28.65
N ILE A 616 -0.30 -1.83 29.18
CA ILE A 616 0.89 -1.70 30.00
C ILE A 616 0.71 -2.44 31.34
N GLN A 617 -0.47 -2.33 31.95
CA GLN A 617 -0.77 -3.06 33.19
C GLN A 617 -0.71 -4.57 32.96
N ALA A 618 -1.25 -5.08 31.88
CA ALA A 618 -1.21 -6.50 31.53
C ALA A 618 0.23 -7.01 31.39
N LEU A 619 1.08 -6.27 30.69
CA LEU A 619 2.50 -6.61 30.56
C LEU A 619 3.23 -6.54 31.88
N THR A 620 2.92 -5.56 32.73
CA THR A 620 3.52 -5.43 34.06
C THR A 620 3.19 -6.63 34.94
N CYS A 621 1.95 -7.14 34.89
CA CYS A 621 1.52 -8.31 35.64
C CYS A 621 2.26 -9.60 35.24
N LEU A 622 2.80 -9.69 34.05
CA LEU A 622 3.59 -10.86 33.61
C LEU A 622 4.93 -10.96 34.34
N GLU A 623 5.57 -9.84 34.67
CA GLU A 623 6.87 -9.80 35.35
C GLU A 623 6.73 -9.64 36.84
N ASP A 624 5.66 -9.01 37.30
CA ASP A 624 5.38 -8.85 38.76
C ASP A 624 4.06 -9.54 39.15
N PRO A 625 4.11 -10.78 39.67
CA PRO A 625 2.93 -11.51 40.09
C PRO A 625 2.14 -10.86 41.25
N LYS A 626 2.70 -9.83 41.89
CA LYS A 626 2.02 -9.06 42.95
C LYS A 626 1.04 -8.03 42.36
N GLN A 627 1.19 -7.70 41.07
CA GLN A 627 0.31 -6.81 40.36
C GLN A 627 -0.95 -7.55 39.87
N SER A 628 -2.05 -6.82 39.80
CA SER A 628 -3.31 -7.35 39.23
C SER A 628 -3.70 -6.58 37.99
N ILE A 629 -4.14 -7.30 36.95
CA ILE A 629 -4.70 -6.69 35.75
C ILE A 629 -6.04 -6.00 36.03
N THR A 630 -6.69 -6.29 37.16
CA THR A 630 -7.95 -5.65 37.57
C THR A 630 -7.75 -4.24 38.15
N GLU A 631 -6.50 -3.84 38.42
CA GLU A 631 -6.16 -2.55 39.01
C GLU A 631 -5.15 -1.80 38.15
N ILE A 632 -5.60 -0.76 37.47
CA ILE A 632 -4.70 0.13 36.71
C ILE A 632 -3.95 1.03 37.71
N THR A 633 -2.65 0.86 37.78
CA THR A 633 -1.79 1.61 38.69
C THR A 633 -1.45 3.01 38.17
N LYS A 634 -1.02 3.90 39.10
CA LYS A 634 -0.48 5.23 38.75
C LYS A 634 0.67 5.12 37.72
N SER A 635 1.55 4.13 37.88
CA SER A 635 2.66 3.90 36.96
C SER A 635 2.15 3.61 35.54
N SER A 636 1.15 2.74 35.39
CA SER A 636 0.61 2.35 34.11
C SER A 636 -0.08 3.51 33.38
N ILE A 637 -0.81 4.38 34.09
CA ILE A 637 -1.47 5.54 33.45
C ILE A 637 -0.45 6.62 33.04
N LEU A 638 0.59 6.87 33.82
CA LEU A 638 1.66 7.81 33.46
C LEU A 638 2.46 7.31 32.23
N LYS A 639 2.78 6.03 32.17
CA LYS A 639 3.41 5.41 31.00
C LYS A 639 2.51 5.48 29.76
N ALA A 640 1.20 5.30 29.94
CA ALA A 640 0.21 5.46 28.86
C ALA A 640 0.14 6.91 28.34
N GLU A 641 0.28 7.90 29.20
CA GLU A 641 0.37 9.31 28.82
C GLU A 641 1.61 9.56 27.93
N ILE A 642 2.78 9.06 28.35
CA ILE A 642 4.03 9.19 27.57
C ILE A 642 3.86 8.56 26.19
N LEU A 643 3.27 7.36 26.13
CA LEU A 643 3.01 6.67 24.87
C LEU A 643 2.01 7.42 23.97
N SER A 644 0.96 7.99 24.56
CA SER A 644 0.00 8.81 23.82
C SER A 644 0.66 10.06 23.22
N LYS A 645 1.54 10.75 23.97
CA LYS A 645 2.32 11.89 23.47
C LYS A 645 3.23 11.48 22.30
N TYR A 646 3.85 10.31 22.36
CA TYR A 646 4.63 9.77 21.22
C TYR A 646 3.76 9.66 19.96
N PHE A 647 2.59 9.03 20.01
CA PHE A 647 1.74 8.88 18.85
C PHE A 647 1.13 10.20 18.35
N ILE A 648 0.85 11.16 19.23
CA ILE A 648 0.45 12.51 18.85
C ILE A 648 1.54 13.19 18.01
N GLU A 649 2.79 13.14 18.45
CA GLU A 649 3.91 13.72 17.73
C GLU A 649 4.19 12.99 16.41
N MET A 650 4.01 11.66 16.35
CA MET A 650 4.12 10.91 15.11
C MET A 650 3.03 11.30 14.10
N ALA A 651 1.79 11.50 14.53
CA ALA A 651 0.72 11.98 13.68
C ALA A 651 0.98 13.41 13.15
N ARG A 652 1.53 14.30 14.02
CA ARG A 652 1.98 15.64 13.65
C ARG A 652 3.09 15.58 12.59
N LYS A 653 4.10 14.73 12.81
CA LYS A 653 5.22 14.51 11.88
C LYS A 653 4.72 14.05 10.50
N ILE A 654 3.75 13.13 10.45
CA ILE A 654 3.15 12.68 9.19
C ILE A 654 2.50 13.84 8.46
N LYS A 655 1.76 14.69 9.15
CA LYS A 655 1.09 15.85 8.56
C LYS A 655 2.10 16.82 7.95
N ILE A 656 3.16 17.16 8.70
CA ILE A 656 4.23 18.04 8.22
C ILE A 656 4.92 17.43 7.00
N LYS A 657 5.33 16.16 7.09
CA LYS A 657 6.01 15.47 5.97
C LYS A 657 5.13 15.31 4.74
N SER A 658 3.82 15.14 4.91
CA SER A 658 2.86 15.10 3.81
C SER A 658 2.72 16.48 3.14
N ALA A 659 2.65 17.55 3.93
CA ALA A 659 2.61 18.93 3.43
C ALA A 659 3.91 19.28 2.66
N GLU A 660 5.09 18.91 3.19
CA GLU A 660 6.37 19.08 2.52
C GLU A 660 6.40 18.34 1.17
N ARG A 661 5.93 17.08 1.11
CA ARG A 661 5.85 16.33 -0.14
C ARG A 661 4.90 16.96 -1.15
N LYS A 662 3.74 17.44 -0.70
CA LYS A 662 2.77 18.13 -1.56
C LYS A 662 3.36 19.43 -2.11
N SER A 663 3.95 20.27 -1.26
CA SER A 663 4.62 21.51 -1.65
C SER A 663 5.71 21.27 -2.68
N LEU A 664 6.58 20.28 -2.44
CA LEU A 664 7.65 19.92 -3.38
C LEU A 664 7.08 19.47 -4.75
N LYS A 665 6.00 18.72 -4.75
CA LYS A 665 5.31 18.28 -5.98
C LYS A 665 4.70 19.47 -6.74
N ASP A 666 4.12 20.42 -6.02
CA ASP A 666 3.48 21.61 -6.60
C ASP A 666 4.49 22.59 -7.20
N MET A 667 5.76 22.58 -6.72
CA MET A 667 6.86 23.37 -7.29
C MET A 667 7.35 22.85 -8.65
N ILE A 668 6.99 21.62 -9.03
CA ILE A 668 7.41 21.03 -10.29
C ILE A 668 6.54 21.54 -11.44
N ASN A 669 7.15 22.20 -12.39
CA ASN A 669 6.49 22.70 -13.61
C ASN A 669 6.62 21.64 -14.73
N PRO A 670 5.51 21.02 -15.18
CA PRO A 670 5.54 20.00 -16.22
C PRO A 670 6.07 20.48 -17.59
N SER A 671 6.11 21.81 -17.81
CA SER A 671 6.62 22.41 -19.04
C SER A 671 8.12 22.61 -19.03
N LYS A 672 8.79 22.41 -17.91
CA LYS A 672 10.24 22.53 -17.74
C LYS A 672 10.91 21.16 -17.76
N SER A 673 12.17 21.12 -18.17
CA SER A 673 12.97 19.90 -18.03
C SER A 673 13.18 19.53 -16.56
N ASN A 674 13.50 18.28 -16.29
CA ASN A 674 13.79 17.81 -14.93
C ASN A 674 14.95 18.60 -14.27
N TYR A 675 15.96 18.98 -15.06
CA TYR A 675 17.08 19.77 -14.57
C TYR A 675 16.68 21.21 -14.24
N GLU A 676 15.85 21.86 -15.05
CA GLU A 676 15.34 23.21 -14.76
C GLU A 676 14.43 23.23 -13.53
N ASN A 677 13.59 22.21 -13.34
CA ASN A 677 12.80 22.03 -12.13
C ASN A 677 13.71 21.87 -10.90
N PHE A 678 14.74 21.02 -11.02
CA PHE A 678 15.73 20.86 -9.96
C PHE A 678 16.42 22.20 -9.62
N VAL A 679 16.89 22.96 -10.61
CA VAL A 679 17.57 24.25 -10.36
C VAL A 679 16.65 25.24 -9.66
N GLY A 680 15.37 25.30 -10.10
CA GLY A 680 14.37 26.17 -9.46
C GLY A 680 14.11 25.80 -7.99
N ILE A 681 13.94 24.51 -7.70
CA ILE A 681 13.71 24.02 -6.34
C ILE A 681 14.96 24.19 -5.47
N TYR A 682 16.15 23.86 -6.00
CA TYR A 682 17.41 24.02 -5.27
C TYR A 682 17.70 25.48 -4.91
N GLY A 683 17.30 26.43 -5.78
CA GLY A 683 17.44 27.85 -5.50
C GLY A 683 16.51 28.39 -4.41
N LEU A 684 15.35 27.74 -4.21
CA LEU A 684 14.36 28.12 -3.18
C LEU A 684 14.63 27.40 -1.85
N ASP A 685 14.98 26.12 -1.91
CA ASP A 685 15.25 25.27 -0.76
C ASP A 685 16.41 24.31 -1.06
N PRO A 686 17.66 24.65 -0.68
CA PRO A 686 18.82 23.78 -0.89
C PRO A 686 18.78 22.48 -0.08
N ASP A 687 17.99 22.43 0.98
CA ASP A 687 17.87 21.30 1.91
C ASP A 687 16.68 20.39 1.61
N PHE A 688 16.01 20.58 0.48
CA PHE A 688 14.86 19.77 0.04
C PHE A 688 15.10 18.25 0.12
N ASN A 689 14.04 17.49 0.25
CA ASN A 689 14.11 16.03 0.28
C ASN A 689 14.54 15.45 -1.08
N ARG A 690 15.81 15.07 -1.19
CA ARG A 690 16.46 14.59 -2.42
C ARG A 690 15.85 13.29 -2.93
N THR A 691 15.39 12.43 -2.04
CA THR A 691 14.74 11.16 -2.39
C THR A 691 13.35 11.41 -2.97
N GLU A 692 12.57 12.30 -2.38
CA GLU A 692 11.26 12.65 -2.89
C GLU A 692 11.35 13.40 -4.22
N LEU A 693 12.26 14.38 -4.34
CA LEU A 693 12.46 15.08 -5.61
C LEU A 693 12.87 14.12 -6.73
N SER A 694 13.72 13.15 -6.44
CA SER A 694 14.13 12.14 -7.44
C SER A 694 12.94 11.33 -7.95
N LYS A 695 11.99 10.96 -7.09
CA LYS A 695 10.76 10.27 -7.46
C LYS A 695 9.87 11.15 -8.34
N TYR A 696 9.65 12.40 -7.94
CA TYR A 696 8.78 13.32 -8.67
C TYR A 696 9.32 13.72 -10.04
N LEU A 697 10.64 13.89 -10.16
CA LEU A 697 11.32 14.18 -11.43
C LEU A 697 11.56 12.88 -12.25
N ASN A 698 11.23 11.71 -11.73
CA ASN A 698 11.50 10.42 -12.34
C ASN A 698 12.98 10.25 -12.76
N VAL A 699 13.87 10.58 -11.84
CA VAL A 699 15.33 10.45 -12.01
C VAL A 699 15.94 9.71 -10.82
N THR A 700 17.16 9.21 -10.94
CA THR A 700 17.82 8.56 -9.81
C THR A 700 18.27 9.58 -8.76
N ARG A 701 18.34 9.17 -7.49
CA ARG A 701 18.91 10.00 -6.43
C ARG A 701 20.35 10.44 -6.75
N MET A 702 21.11 9.57 -7.42
CA MET A 702 22.46 9.90 -7.89
C MET A 702 22.48 11.00 -8.94
N THR A 703 21.46 11.08 -9.78
CA THR A 703 21.28 12.19 -10.72
C THR A 703 21.09 13.51 -9.98
N ILE A 704 20.24 13.53 -8.96
CA ILE A 704 20.06 14.70 -8.09
C ILE A 704 21.40 15.11 -7.43
N LEU A 705 22.14 14.16 -6.87
CA LEU A 705 23.45 14.44 -6.25
C LEU A 705 24.47 14.99 -7.25
N ARG A 706 24.48 14.46 -8.50
CA ARG A 706 25.34 15.01 -9.57
C ARG A 706 24.94 16.43 -9.94
N TRP A 707 23.65 16.74 -9.93
CA TRP A 707 23.16 18.09 -10.21
C TRP A 707 23.51 19.06 -9.08
N ILE A 708 23.39 18.64 -7.82
CA ILE A 708 23.86 19.42 -6.65
C ILE A 708 25.37 19.72 -6.77
N ALA A 709 26.18 18.73 -7.13
CA ALA A 709 27.62 18.89 -7.27
C ALA A 709 28.03 19.89 -8.39
N LYS A 710 27.13 20.14 -9.35
CA LYS A 710 27.34 21.11 -10.45
C LYS A 710 26.90 22.54 -10.09
N GLN A 711 26.15 22.71 -8.97
CA GLN A 711 25.74 24.04 -8.55
C GLN A 711 26.94 24.80 -7.94
N PRO A 712 27.05 26.12 -8.15
CA PRO A 712 28.04 26.91 -7.46
C PRO A 712 27.81 26.75 -5.95
N LYS A 713 28.90 26.52 -5.20
CA LYS A 713 28.82 26.48 -3.73
C LYS A 713 28.33 27.84 -3.25
N THR A 714 27.10 27.91 -2.81
CA THR A 714 26.60 29.09 -2.09
C THR A 714 27.49 29.28 -0.87
N ALA A 715 28.13 30.43 -0.77
CA ALA A 715 28.87 30.82 0.42
C ALA A 715 27.90 30.71 1.60
N LYS A 716 28.19 29.86 2.57
CA LYS A 716 27.51 29.89 3.86
C LYS A 716 27.82 31.29 4.41
N ASN A 717 26.80 32.12 4.58
CA ASN A 717 26.90 33.25 5.43
C ASN A 717 27.14 32.71 6.85
N ASP A 718 28.31 33.07 7.39
CA ASP A 718 28.74 32.86 8.76
C ASP A 718 27.77 33.50 9.75
#